data_8b8f4d2839cd12010da27c3244784d1a
#
_entry.id   8b8f4d2839cd12010da27c3244784d1a
#
_cell.length_a   1.000
_cell.length_b   1.000
_cell.length_c   1.000
_cell.angle_alpha   90.00
_cell.angle_beta   90.00
_cell.angle_gamma   90.00
#
_symmetry.space_group_name_H-M   'P 1'
#
loop_
_entity.id
_entity.type
_entity.pdbx_description
1 polymer ?
#
loop_
_entity_poly.entity_id
_entity_poly.type
_entity_poly.pdbx_seq_one_letter_code
_entity_poly.pdbx_strand_id
1 'polypeptide(L)'
;MNRLVRQLISPFLTEQVKAKRVIAIYPGRFQPFGPHHRKVFQNLQKKFGKVYITTSGIKQPPRHPMNFGEKVRHMVKMGIPKNRIVKERVPYVANNLLKKFKDDTAVVYVFGAKDAGRLKGGKKKSGGLTYYQDYNKNKGNLLGYKEHGYIYTAPTVKVSGITSGTEIRNLLGSSKMERSKREKLFQKTFGYFDKGIFNMLTNKFRKLTETKKPIEKRLDLSEEVQLIIEGGAYGHMSHPFDDNNLTFGDLKKIIKLGLSGKLNREEDVTEKTDGQNLMITYRDGKVLAARNKGQIKNRGQNALDINAVAKKFSGRGDIRDAFVFAMKDLSSAIKSLSDKQKDKIFKNGEIFMNLEIIYPASSNVIDYDKQILQFHNSIKYDKNGNAVGEVKGSGRMLQGMIKQVNQDIGKHFKIIKPKVLALPKKIDFGKKVDIYYKRVNKLQSQYGLKDTDTLGLYHQSFWQEYIYNAGKQFGYNVPKTILKKLTKRWAFFDKSYKIPNIKKDLKKQPKFLEWVMNIDKQDHKNMVKKNMLPFEKIFFAVGADILLNLSNFIAANPTKAVEKIRKDIIKASNKVRAGGDIKKMKTLKQQLEKLNSIGGLKKIVPVEGVVFKYKGKTYKFTGAFAPVNQILGLVSF
;
A
#
# COMPACT_ATOMS: atom_id res chain seq x y z
N MET A 1 37.74 -18.28 41.84
CA MET A 1 36.56 -17.74 41.14
C MET A 1 36.26 -18.65 39.96
N ASN A 2 35.14 -19.38 40.02
CA ASN A 2 34.79 -20.52 39.18
C ASN A 2 34.57 -20.10 37.71
N ARG A 3 35.09 -20.90 36.77
CA ARG A 3 34.99 -20.66 35.30
C ARG A 3 33.55 -20.47 34.82
N LEU A 4 32.60 -21.12 35.50
CA LEU A 4 31.15 -20.96 35.27
C LEU A 4 30.60 -19.57 35.65
N VAL A 5 31.12 -18.99 36.74
CA VAL A 5 30.71 -17.64 37.19
C VAL A 5 31.21 -16.57 36.21
N ARG A 6 32.41 -16.75 35.61
CA ARG A 6 32.90 -15.87 34.54
C ARG A 6 32.08 -15.99 33.26
N GLN A 7 31.59 -17.19 32.90
CA GLN A 7 30.73 -17.36 31.72
C GLN A 7 29.30 -16.79 31.90
N LEU A 8 28.80 -16.78 33.15
CA LEU A 8 27.47 -16.20 33.46
C LEU A 8 27.49 -14.67 33.62
N ILE A 9 28.64 -14.09 34.01
CA ILE A 9 28.79 -12.65 34.24
C ILE A 9 29.34 -11.92 32.99
N SER A 10 30.05 -12.64 32.10
CA SER A 10 30.62 -12.09 30.86
C SER A 10 29.65 -11.36 29.95
N PRO A 11 28.35 -11.72 29.81
CA PRO A 11 27.40 -10.94 29.05
C PRO A 11 26.93 -9.64 29.72
N PHE A 12 27.25 -9.44 31.01
CA PHE A 12 26.80 -8.27 31.80
C PHE A 12 27.91 -7.23 32.04
N LEU A 13 29.15 -7.58 31.74
CA LEU A 13 30.32 -6.71 31.85
C LEU A 13 30.84 -6.28 30.47
N THR A 14 29.98 -5.78 29.60
CA THR A 14 30.48 -4.95 28.50
C THR A 14 30.91 -3.63 29.11
N GLU A 15 32.24 -3.46 29.29
CA GLU A 15 32.85 -2.18 29.62
C GLU A 15 32.31 -1.12 28.64
N GLN A 16 31.58 -0.11 29.15
CA GLN A 16 31.03 0.96 28.32
C GLN A 16 32.21 1.76 27.74
N VAL A 17 32.38 1.74 26.43
CA VAL A 17 33.45 2.45 25.74
C VAL A 17 33.21 3.95 25.81
N LYS A 18 33.91 4.65 26.70
CA LYS A 18 33.91 6.11 26.76
C LYS A 18 34.44 6.69 25.47
N ALA A 19 33.77 7.73 24.96
CA ALA A 19 34.15 8.34 23.70
C ALA A 19 35.40 9.21 23.86
N LYS A 20 36.43 8.92 23.04
CA LYS A 20 37.64 9.76 22.88
C LYS A 20 37.46 10.81 21.78
N ARG A 21 36.45 10.68 20.94
CA ARG A 21 36.16 11.55 19.78
C ARG A 21 34.68 11.79 19.66
N VAL A 22 34.33 12.95 19.14
CA VAL A 22 32.93 13.30 18.80
C VAL A 22 32.86 13.67 17.32
N ILE A 23 31.89 13.12 16.62
CA ILE A 23 31.52 13.54 15.27
C ILE A 23 30.06 13.95 15.24
N ALA A 24 29.73 14.98 14.45
CA ALA A 24 28.36 15.37 14.20
C ALA A 24 27.93 14.91 12.80
N ILE A 25 26.73 14.38 12.70
CA ILE A 25 26.10 13.97 11.45
C ILE A 25 24.91 14.88 11.20
N TYR A 26 24.94 15.59 10.08
CA TYR A 26 23.84 16.44 9.63
C TYR A 26 23.09 15.73 8.50
N PRO A 27 22.06 14.94 8.82
CA PRO A 27 21.34 14.15 7.83
C PRO A 27 20.26 14.97 7.14
N GLY A 28 20.14 14.80 5.82
CA GLY A 28 19.06 15.49 5.10
C GLY A 28 18.89 15.05 3.66
N ARG A 29 17.77 15.47 3.07
CA ARG A 29 17.49 15.23 1.64
C ARG A 29 18.20 16.24 0.75
N PHE A 30 18.35 17.47 1.21
CA PHE A 30 19.04 18.58 0.52
C PHE A 30 18.65 18.71 -0.94
N GLN A 31 17.43 19.14 -1.19
CA GLN A 31 16.83 19.22 -2.53
C GLN A 31 16.28 20.64 -2.84
N PRO A 32 17.12 21.68 -3.04
CA PRO A 32 18.58 21.71 -2.94
C PRO A 32 19.09 21.95 -1.52
N PHE A 33 20.40 21.88 -1.35
CA PHE A 33 21.10 22.40 -0.18
C PHE A 33 21.04 23.94 -0.24
N GLY A 34 20.52 24.59 0.79
CA GLY A 34 20.30 26.03 0.79
C GLY A 34 21.26 26.79 1.72
N PRO A 35 21.25 28.13 1.67
CA PRO A 35 22.12 28.96 2.52
C PRO A 35 21.91 28.74 4.02
N HIS A 36 20.68 28.51 4.45
CA HIS A 36 20.36 28.13 5.82
C HIS A 36 20.99 26.80 6.24
N HIS A 37 21.08 25.82 5.34
CA HIS A 37 21.78 24.55 5.61
C HIS A 37 23.29 24.78 5.74
N ARG A 38 23.88 25.64 4.88
CA ARG A 38 25.29 26.02 4.96
C ARG A 38 25.63 26.69 6.31
N LYS A 39 24.80 27.63 6.75
CA LYS A 39 24.99 28.30 8.03
C LYS A 39 24.88 27.36 9.21
N VAL A 40 23.91 26.44 9.18
CA VAL A 40 23.80 25.35 10.18
C VAL A 40 25.07 24.51 10.18
N PHE A 41 25.55 24.04 9.01
CA PHE A 41 26.78 23.26 8.91
C PHE A 41 27.98 23.99 9.51
N GLN A 42 28.17 25.30 9.22
CA GLN A 42 29.21 26.12 9.77
C GLN A 42 29.13 26.24 11.30
N ASN A 43 27.94 26.46 11.83
CA ASN A 43 27.73 26.54 13.28
C ASN A 43 28.05 25.20 13.97
N LEU A 44 27.67 24.07 13.32
CA LEU A 44 28.00 22.74 13.80
C LEU A 44 29.51 22.46 13.75
N GLN A 45 30.21 22.98 12.73
CA GLN A 45 31.65 22.85 12.60
C GLN A 45 32.38 23.60 13.73
N LYS A 46 31.90 24.80 14.09
CA LYS A 46 32.42 25.54 15.26
C LYS A 46 32.18 24.77 16.57
N LYS A 47 31.04 24.08 16.70
CA LYS A 47 30.67 23.39 17.94
C LYS A 47 31.32 22.00 18.09
N PHE A 48 31.38 21.21 17.01
CA PHE A 48 31.79 19.80 17.04
C PHE A 48 33.10 19.51 16.31
N GLY A 49 33.68 20.46 15.60
CA GLY A 49 34.89 20.29 14.80
C GLY A 49 34.69 19.41 13.58
N LYS A 50 34.38 18.11 13.78
CA LYS A 50 34.15 17.14 12.68
C LYS A 50 32.68 16.93 12.39
N VAL A 51 32.20 17.53 11.29
CA VAL A 51 30.79 17.41 10.83
C VAL A 51 30.74 16.73 9.48
N TYR A 52 29.79 15.82 9.33
CA TYR A 52 29.49 15.12 8.08
C TYR A 52 28.06 15.39 7.65
N ILE A 53 27.87 15.63 6.36
CA ILE A 53 26.55 15.68 5.74
C ILE A 53 26.24 14.31 5.17
N THR A 54 25.17 13.68 5.62
CA THR A 54 24.69 12.42 5.06
C THR A 54 23.44 12.64 4.23
N THR A 55 23.42 12.10 3.01
CA THR A 55 22.27 12.25 2.10
C THR A 55 22.09 11.03 1.19
N SER A 56 20.84 10.78 0.77
CA SER A 56 20.54 9.63 -0.10
C SER A 56 20.88 9.91 -1.57
N GLY A 57 21.14 8.82 -2.31
CA GLY A 57 21.29 8.86 -3.76
C GLY A 57 19.99 8.73 -4.54
N ILE A 58 18.83 8.68 -3.86
CA ILE A 58 17.53 8.48 -4.47
C ILE A 58 17.21 9.65 -5.41
N LYS A 59 16.89 9.32 -6.68
CA LYS A 59 16.36 10.26 -7.67
C LYS A 59 14.93 9.86 -7.98
N GLN A 60 13.96 10.57 -7.44
CA GLN A 60 12.53 10.31 -7.59
C GLN A 60 11.75 11.63 -7.53
N PRO A 61 11.56 12.32 -8.68
CA PRO A 61 10.72 13.52 -8.75
C PRO A 61 9.27 13.19 -8.34
N PRO A 62 8.53 14.16 -7.80
CA PRO A 62 8.91 15.54 -7.49
C PRO A 62 9.69 15.69 -6.18
N ARG A 63 9.73 14.66 -5.34
CA ARG A 63 10.27 14.73 -3.97
C ARG A 63 11.80 14.75 -3.93
N HIS A 64 12.45 14.06 -4.86
CA HIS A 64 13.90 13.91 -4.97
C HIS A 64 14.39 14.19 -6.40
N PRO A 65 14.34 15.45 -6.88
CA PRO A 65 14.73 15.79 -8.26
C PRO A 65 16.23 15.65 -8.53
N MET A 66 17.09 15.78 -7.51
CA MET A 66 18.55 15.73 -7.66
C MET A 66 19.09 14.36 -7.25
N ASN A 67 20.03 13.81 -8.03
CA ASN A 67 20.82 12.64 -7.66
C ASN A 67 21.98 13.03 -6.71
N PHE A 68 22.73 12.04 -6.21
CA PHE A 68 23.83 12.28 -5.25
C PHE A 68 24.94 13.16 -5.85
N GLY A 69 25.41 12.89 -7.07
CA GLY A 69 26.49 13.65 -7.70
C GLY A 69 26.14 15.12 -7.93
N GLU A 70 24.87 15.41 -8.29
CA GLU A 70 24.37 16.77 -8.44
C GLU A 70 24.32 17.53 -7.11
N LYS A 71 23.92 16.84 -6.03
CA LYS A 71 23.96 17.42 -4.67
C LYS A 71 25.39 17.73 -4.25
N VAL A 72 26.32 16.81 -4.47
CA VAL A 72 27.74 16.99 -4.13
C VAL A 72 28.32 18.20 -4.85
N ARG A 73 28.14 18.28 -6.19
CA ARG A 73 28.62 19.44 -6.97
C ARG A 73 28.11 20.76 -6.43
N HIS A 74 26.82 20.83 -6.14
CA HIS A 74 26.19 22.01 -5.60
C HIS A 74 26.71 22.37 -4.19
N MET A 75 26.82 21.39 -3.28
CA MET A 75 27.32 21.60 -1.92
C MET A 75 28.79 22.05 -1.91
N VAL A 76 29.63 21.45 -2.77
CA VAL A 76 31.03 21.82 -2.88
C VAL A 76 31.18 23.27 -3.35
N LYS A 77 30.41 23.73 -4.34
CA LYS A 77 30.37 25.15 -4.75
C LYS A 77 29.89 26.08 -3.65
N MET A 78 29.06 25.56 -2.74
CA MET A 78 28.68 26.31 -1.52
C MET A 78 29.73 26.25 -0.39
N GLY A 79 30.92 25.71 -0.63
CA GLY A 79 32.01 25.66 0.33
C GLY A 79 31.95 24.49 1.32
N ILE A 80 31.20 23.42 1.03
CA ILE A 80 31.23 22.21 1.83
C ILE A 80 32.33 21.26 1.29
N PRO A 81 33.32 20.86 2.11
CA PRO A 81 34.38 19.95 1.66
C PRO A 81 33.81 18.61 1.16
N LYS A 82 34.26 18.15 -0.01
CA LYS A 82 33.77 16.93 -0.66
C LYS A 82 33.85 15.70 0.24
N ASN A 83 34.91 15.55 1.02
CA ASN A 83 35.14 14.46 1.96
C ASN A 83 34.21 14.49 3.19
N ARG A 84 33.43 15.55 3.37
CA ARG A 84 32.41 15.67 4.42
C ARG A 84 31.01 15.32 3.93
N ILE A 85 30.82 14.98 2.66
CA ILE A 85 29.52 14.63 2.06
C ILE A 85 29.51 13.14 1.79
N VAL A 86 28.61 12.41 2.49
CA VAL A 86 28.57 10.94 2.46
C VAL A 86 27.23 10.46 1.90
N LYS A 87 27.30 9.51 0.96
CA LYS A 87 26.12 8.83 0.42
C LYS A 87 25.67 7.75 1.38
N GLU A 88 24.43 7.87 1.84
CA GLU A 88 23.78 6.88 2.71
C GLU A 88 22.43 6.45 2.14
N ARG A 89 22.07 5.19 2.28
CA ARG A 89 20.73 4.71 1.92
C ARG A 89 19.68 5.35 2.82
N VAL A 90 19.97 5.41 4.12
CA VAL A 90 19.16 6.05 5.15
C VAL A 90 20.04 7.09 5.87
N PRO A 91 19.95 8.39 5.52
CA PRO A 91 20.87 9.42 6.00
C PRO A 91 21.04 9.53 7.51
N TYR A 92 19.97 9.27 8.27
CA TYR A 92 19.99 9.38 9.75
C TYR A 92 20.40 8.07 10.46
N VAL A 93 20.77 7.02 9.73
CA VAL A 93 21.40 5.80 10.29
C VAL A 93 22.90 5.82 10.06
N ALA A 94 23.35 6.40 8.95
CA ALA A 94 24.75 6.69 8.60
C ALA A 94 25.71 5.50 8.66
N ASN A 95 25.24 4.29 8.33
CA ASN A 95 26.00 3.05 8.47
C ASN A 95 27.34 3.05 7.70
N ASN A 96 27.38 3.60 6.47
CA ASN A 96 28.59 3.64 5.67
C ASN A 96 29.63 4.62 6.25
N LEU A 97 29.14 5.69 6.88
CA LEU A 97 30.01 6.66 7.54
C LEU A 97 30.61 6.06 8.83
N LEU A 98 29.76 5.45 9.66
CA LEU A 98 30.16 4.95 10.99
C LEU A 98 31.19 3.82 10.89
N LYS A 99 31.16 2.99 9.85
CA LYS A 99 32.19 1.96 9.60
C LYS A 99 33.61 2.51 9.47
N LYS A 100 33.79 3.82 9.26
CA LYS A 100 35.11 4.48 9.14
C LYS A 100 35.69 4.92 10.49
N PHE A 101 34.96 4.70 11.57
CA PHE A 101 35.34 5.17 12.89
C PHE A 101 35.51 4.01 13.86
N LYS A 102 36.37 4.19 14.86
CA LYS A 102 36.56 3.25 15.97
C LYS A 102 35.41 3.38 16.96
N ASP A 103 35.19 2.36 17.75
CA ASP A 103 34.09 2.25 18.72
C ASP A 103 34.13 3.34 19.80
N ASP A 104 35.31 3.92 20.07
CA ASP A 104 35.51 5.07 20.96
C ASP A 104 35.06 6.42 20.38
N THR A 105 34.25 6.42 19.35
CA THR A 105 33.74 7.64 18.71
C THR A 105 32.27 7.86 19.06
N ALA A 106 31.92 8.96 19.71
CA ALA A 106 30.55 9.38 19.92
C ALA A 106 29.96 10.01 18.65
N VAL A 107 28.72 9.71 18.36
CA VAL A 107 27.99 10.26 17.22
C VAL A 107 26.83 11.15 17.66
N VAL A 108 26.82 12.39 17.14
CA VAL A 108 25.75 13.37 17.38
C VAL A 108 24.94 13.56 16.10
N TYR A 109 23.69 13.09 16.11
CA TYR A 109 22.74 13.30 15.01
C TYR A 109 22.05 14.66 15.16
N VAL A 110 22.18 15.51 14.15
CA VAL A 110 21.69 16.89 14.19
C VAL A 110 20.40 17.02 13.40
N PHE A 111 19.35 17.51 14.02
CA PHE A 111 18.06 17.79 13.40
C PHE A 111 17.65 19.24 13.60
N GLY A 112 16.93 19.81 12.63
CA GLY A 112 16.19 21.05 12.85
C GLY A 112 14.96 20.82 13.75
N ALA A 113 14.44 21.85 14.38
CA ALA A 113 13.30 21.76 15.31
C ALA A 113 12.07 21.02 14.73
N LYS A 114 11.79 21.17 13.43
CA LYS A 114 10.68 20.47 12.74
C LYS A 114 10.88 18.96 12.61
N ASP A 115 12.11 18.49 12.67
CA ASP A 115 12.50 17.10 12.45
C ASP A 115 13.01 16.40 13.72
N ALA A 116 13.13 17.13 14.84
CA ALA A 116 13.65 16.63 16.11
C ALA A 116 12.87 15.44 16.68
N GLY A 117 11.58 15.33 16.37
CA GLY A 117 10.72 14.20 16.78
C GLY A 117 10.91 12.90 15.97
N ARG A 118 11.80 12.86 14.97
CA ARG A 118 12.01 11.67 14.14
C ARG A 118 12.76 10.55 14.87
N LEU A 119 13.66 10.91 15.78
CA LEU A 119 14.35 9.98 16.66
C LEU A 119 14.00 10.36 18.09
N LYS A 120 13.56 9.39 18.88
CA LYS A 120 13.23 9.62 20.28
C LYS A 120 14.29 8.98 21.15
N GLY A 121 14.90 9.77 22.02
CA GLY A 121 15.75 9.32 23.11
C GLY A 121 14.95 9.09 24.39
N GLY A 122 15.51 8.36 25.35
CA GLY A 122 14.90 8.14 26.66
C GLY A 122 15.16 6.76 27.24
N LYS A 123 14.27 6.34 28.14
CA LYS A 123 14.30 5.00 28.76
C LYS A 123 13.38 4.03 28.01
N LYS A 124 13.78 2.77 27.96
CA LYS A 124 12.91 1.66 27.52
C LYS A 124 11.88 1.37 28.60
N LYS A 125 10.74 0.79 28.23
CA LYS A 125 9.75 0.33 29.23
C LYS A 125 10.29 -0.69 30.22
N SER A 126 11.40 -1.36 29.90
CA SER A 126 12.15 -2.29 30.74
C SER A 126 13.21 -1.62 31.64
N GLY A 127 13.19 -0.30 31.78
CA GLY A 127 14.11 0.47 32.65
C GLY A 127 15.46 0.87 32.01
N GLY A 128 15.94 0.17 30.97
CA GLY A 128 17.20 0.49 30.30
C GLY A 128 17.11 1.69 29.35
N LEU A 129 18.24 2.31 29.03
CA LEU A 129 18.33 3.43 28.09
C LEU A 129 18.05 2.97 26.66
N THR A 130 17.39 3.83 25.85
CA THR A 130 17.27 3.62 24.40
C THR A 130 18.61 3.95 23.74
N TYR A 131 18.83 3.52 22.48
CA TYR A 131 20.05 3.82 21.75
C TYR A 131 20.25 5.34 21.57
N TYR A 132 19.19 6.07 21.26
CA TYR A 132 19.29 7.52 21.11
C TYR A 132 19.10 8.22 22.47
N GLN A 133 20.00 9.18 22.77
CA GLN A 133 19.96 10.00 23.98
C GLN A 133 20.03 11.48 23.62
N ASP A 134 19.59 12.37 24.51
CA ASP A 134 19.73 13.80 24.34
C ASP A 134 21.20 14.22 24.51
N TYR A 135 21.75 14.93 23.51
CA TYR A 135 23.16 15.37 23.57
C TYR A 135 23.42 16.31 24.74
N ASN A 136 22.55 17.30 24.95
CA ASN A 136 22.80 18.34 25.96
C ASN A 136 22.81 17.77 27.37
N LYS A 137 22.00 16.73 27.62
CA LYS A 137 21.96 16.04 28.92
C LYS A 137 23.16 15.12 29.16
N ASN A 138 23.83 14.68 28.10
CA ASN A 138 24.90 13.66 28.18
C ASN A 138 26.28 14.19 27.75
N LYS A 139 26.43 15.48 27.43
CA LYS A 139 27.67 16.07 26.86
C LYS A 139 28.92 15.83 27.69
N GLY A 140 28.82 15.62 29.01
CA GLY A 140 29.93 15.35 29.91
C GLY A 140 30.34 13.88 30.00
N ASN A 141 29.51 12.96 29.53
CA ASN A 141 29.76 11.50 29.59
C ASN A 141 29.26 10.79 28.34
N LEU A 142 29.91 11.06 27.22
CA LEU A 142 29.54 10.45 25.93
C LEU A 142 30.14 9.05 25.81
N LEU A 143 29.37 8.11 25.35
CA LEU A 143 29.77 6.75 24.99
C LEU A 143 29.93 6.61 23.48
N GLY A 144 30.65 5.58 23.04
CA GLY A 144 30.84 5.28 21.63
C GLY A 144 29.54 4.98 20.88
N TYR A 145 29.57 5.11 19.57
CA TYR A 145 28.37 5.00 18.71
C TYR A 145 27.74 3.60 18.69
N LYS A 146 28.43 2.57 19.15
CA LYS A 146 27.82 1.24 19.32
C LYS A 146 26.89 1.19 20.52
N GLU A 147 27.16 1.99 21.55
CA GLU A 147 26.34 2.08 22.77
C GLU A 147 25.18 3.05 22.57
N HIS A 148 25.51 4.29 22.21
CA HIS A 148 24.53 5.36 22.05
C HIS A 148 24.80 6.26 20.84
N GLY A 149 23.71 6.73 20.24
CA GLY A 149 23.69 7.89 19.36
C GLY A 149 23.04 9.07 20.07
N TYR A 150 23.61 10.26 19.92
CA TYR A 150 23.11 11.46 20.61
C TYR A 150 22.36 12.38 19.67
N ILE A 151 21.23 12.92 20.12
CA ILE A 151 20.39 13.84 19.33
C ILE A 151 20.67 15.26 19.77
N TYR A 152 21.00 16.12 18.82
CA TYR A 152 21.13 17.56 19.00
C TYR A 152 20.15 18.30 18.08
N THR A 153 19.31 19.15 18.66
CA THR A 153 18.40 20.01 17.90
C THR A 153 19.09 21.32 17.59
N ALA A 154 19.43 21.53 16.32
CA ALA A 154 20.02 22.78 15.86
C ALA A 154 18.99 23.91 15.85
N PRO A 155 19.37 25.13 16.27
CA PRO A 155 18.51 26.30 16.15
C PRO A 155 18.08 26.56 14.71
N THR A 156 16.88 27.09 14.52
CA THR A 156 16.40 27.52 13.21
C THR A 156 17.16 28.73 12.74
N VAL A 157 17.80 28.61 11.57
CA VAL A 157 18.58 29.70 10.97
C VAL A 157 17.82 30.21 9.75
N LYS A 158 17.56 31.52 9.72
CA LYS A 158 17.05 32.24 8.55
C LYS A 158 18.22 32.95 7.86
N VAL A 159 18.31 32.83 6.55
CA VAL A 159 19.31 33.54 5.75
C VAL A 159 18.62 34.20 4.57
N SER A 160 18.72 35.51 4.43
CA SER A 160 18.11 36.28 3.33
C SER A 160 16.60 36.00 3.13
N GLY A 161 15.86 35.85 4.23
CA GLY A 161 14.42 35.55 4.18
C GLY A 161 14.03 34.13 3.77
N ILE A 162 14.95 33.30 3.28
CA ILE A 162 14.70 31.96 2.79
C ILE A 162 14.84 30.93 3.92
N THR A 163 13.80 30.13 4.14
CA THR A 163 13.75 29.14 5.23
C THR A 163 13.64 27.70 4.77
N SER A 164 13.36 27.47 3.47
CA SER A 164 13.09 26.11 2.98
C SER A 164 13.55 25.84 1.55
N GLY A 165 13.95 24.59 1.28
CA GLY A 165 14.27 24.15 -0.07
C GLY A 165 13.07 24.17 -1.03
N THR A 166 11.84 24.17 -0.51
CA THR A 166 10.61 24.29 -1.33
C THR A 166 10.49 25.69 -1.90
N GLU A 167 10.77 26.70 -1.10
CA GLU A 167 10.77 28.09 -1.52
C GLU A 167 11.80 28.35 -2.62
N ILE A 168 13.02 27.86 -2.44
CA ILE A 168 14.07 27.92 -3.48
C ILE A 168 13.63 27.25 -4.78
N ARG A 169 12.99 26.08 -4.71
CA ARG A 169 12.49 25.39 -5.89
C ARG A 169 11.43 26.20 -6.64
N ASN A 170 10.50 26.80 -5.89
CA ASN A 170 9.44 27.61 -6.50
C ASN A 170 10.02 28.87 -7.18
N LEU A 171 10.96 29.52 -6.56
CA LEU A 171 11.61 30.73 -7.12
C LEU A 171 12.43 30.41 -8.37
N LEU A 172 13.32 29.44 -8.31
CA LEU A 172 14.19 29.08 -9.46
C LEU A 172 13.45 28.33 -10.57
N GLY A 173 12.37 27.63 -10.24
CA GLY A 173 11.55 26.89 -11.21
C GLY A 173 10.44 27.72 -11.87
N SER A 174 10.24 28.98 -11.48
CA SER A 174 9.17 29.82 -12.00
C SER A 174 9.37 30.09 -13.51
N SER A 175 8.35 29.73 -14.30
CA SER A 175 8.31 30.05 -15.74
C SER A 175 7.99 31.53 -16.01
N LYS A 176 7.45 32.24 -15.00
CA LYS A 176 7.08 33.66 -15.10
C LYS A 176 8.28 34.61 -14.91
N MET A 177 9.41 34.10 -14.46
CA MET A 177 10.62 34.90 -14.19
C MET A 177 11.60 34.78 -15.36
N GLU A 178 12.06 35.89 -15.87
CA GLU A 178 13.10 35.97 -16.92
C GLU A 178 14.39 35.28 -16.47
N ARG A 179 15.17 34.79 -17.43
CA ARG A 179 16.41 34.06 -17.17
C ARG A 179 17.40 34.91 -16.39
N SER A 180 17.63 36.13 -16.80
CA SER A 180 18.57 37.10 -16.17
C SER A 180 18.21 37.34 -14.70
N LYS A 181 16.94 37.53 -14.38
CA LYS A 181 16.45 37.68 -13.01
C LYS A 181 16.65 36.41 -12.18
N ARG A 182 16.50 35.24 -12.78
CA ARG A 182 16.77 33.93 -12.10
C ARG A 182 18.25 33.70 -11.85
N GLU A 183 19.14 34.12 -12.75
CA GLU A 183 20.60 34.05 -12.57
C GLU A 183 21.05 34.96 -11.42
N LYS A 184 20.60 36.23 -11.37
CA LYS A 184 20.83 37.15 -10.25
C LYS A 184 20.31 36.57 -8.93
N LEU A 185 19.09 35.99 -8.95
CA LEU A 185 18.49 35.35 -7.76
C LEU A 185 19.31 34.12 -7.31
N PHE A 186 19.77 33.30 -8.24
CA PHE A 186 20.64 32.16 -7.95
C PHE A 186 21.90 32.59 -7.24
N GLN A 187 22.62 33.59 -7.82
CA GLN A 187 23.85 34.12 -7.26
C GLN A 187 23.62 34.74 -5.86
N LYS A 188 22.56 35.53 -5.70
CA LYS A 188 22.16 36.11 -4.42
C LYS A 188 21.84 35.04 -3.38
N THR A 189 21.15 33.96 -3.79
CA THR A 189 20.69 32.91 -2.88
C THR A 189 21.81 32.00 -2.44
N PHE A 190 22.69 31.56 -3.34
CA PHE A 190 23.72 30.57 -3.01
C PHE A 190 25.11 31.16 -2.77
N GLY A 191 25.32 32.41 -3.09
CA GLY A 191 26.61 33.09 -2.93
C GLY A 191 27.63 32.72 -4.00
N TYR A 192 27.22 32.08 -5.10
CA TYR A 192 28.06 31.78 -6.26
C TYR A 192 27.19 31.68 -7.52
N PHE A 193 27.85 31.74 -8.69
CA PHE A 193 27.22 31.43 -9.95
C PHE A 193 28.02 30.36 -10.72
N ASP A 194 27.32 29.34 -11.17
CA ASP A 194 27.84 28.28 -12.06
C ASP A 194 26.75 27.94 -13.06
N LYS A 195 27.01 28.22 -14.36
CA LYS A 195 26.05 28.07 -15.45
C LYS A 195 25.51 26.62 -15.55
N GLY A 196 26.38 25.62 -15.33
CA GLY A 196 25.99 24.21 -15.39
C GLY A 196 25.03 23.82 -14.24
N ILE A 197 25.35 24.23 -13.02
CA ILE A 197 24.52 23.97 -11.83
C ILE A 197 23.23 24.79 -11.91
N PHE A 198 23.28 26.04 -12.34
CA PHE A 198 22.10 26.87 -12.54
C PHE A 198 21.14 26.22 -13.54
N ASN A 199 21.62 25.83 -14.71
CA ASN A 199 20.78 25.16 -15.71
C ASN A 199 20.22 23.83 -15.20
N MET A 200 21.02 23.03 -14.51
CA MET A 200 20.58 21.76 -13.91
C MET A 200 19.45 21.99 -12.88
N LEU A 201 19.61 22.93 -11.95
CA LEU A 201 18.62 23.21 -10.91
C LEU A 201 17.35 23.82 -11.50
N THR A 202 17.48 24.85 -12.34
CA THR A 202 16.32 25.53 -12.95
C THR A 202 15.50 24.59 -13.84
N ASN A 203 16.14 23.75 -14.67
CA ASN A 203 15.44 22.79 -15.50
C ASN A 203 14.69 21.73 -14.67
N LYS A 204 15.29 21.24 -13.60
CA LYS A 204 14.62 20.28 -12.71
C LYS A 204 13.48 20.90 -11.92
N PHE A 205 13.66 22.13 -11.44
CA PHE A 205 12.63 22.81 -10.65
C PHE A 205 11.50 23.33 -11.54
N ARG A 206 11.79 23.78 -12.77
CA ARG A 206 10.78 24.13 -13.76
C ARG A 206 9.84 22.96 -14.07
N LYS A 207 10.40 21.77 -14.29
CA LYS A 207 9.59 20.54 -14.46
C LYS A 207 8.69 20.24 -13.27
N LEU A 208 9.06 20.65 -12.05
CA LEU A 208 8.23 20.48 -10.85
C LEU A 208 7.14 21.54 -10.72
N THR A 209 7.34 22.73 -11.27
CA THR A 209 6.37 23.84 -11.26
C THR A 209 5.41 23.76 -12.45
N GLU A 210 5.87 23.24 -13.58
CA GLU A 210 5.05 23.01 -14.78
C GLU A 210 4.05 21.85 -14.61
N THR A 211 4.33 20.87 -13.75
CA THR A 211 3.38 19.80 -13.37
C THR A 211 2.19 20.31 -12.56
N LYS A 212 2.12 21.60 -12.22
CA LYS A 212 1.01 22.21 -11.49
C LYS A 212 0.10 23.08 -12.36
N LYS A 213 0.31 23.17 -13.66
CA LYS A 213 -0.68 23.78 -14.54
C LYS A 213 -1.87 22.82 -14.66
N PRO A 214 -3.11 23.27 -14.39
CA PRO A 214 -4.29 22.51 -14.79
C PRO A 214 -4.17 22.25 -16.28
N ILE A 215 -4.48 21.06 -16.72
CA ILE A 215 -4.61 20.75 -18.15
C ILE A 215 -5.76 21.62 -18.62
N GLU A 216 -5.47 22.67 -19.38
CA GLU A 216 -6.43 23.72 -19.75
C GLU A 216 -7.66 23.21 -20.55
N LYS A 217 -7.65 21.95 -20.99
CA LYS A 217 -8.78 21.28 -21.67
C LYS A 217 -8.80 19.79 -21.31
N ARG A 218 -9.35 19.46 -20.15
CA ARG A 218 -9.74 18.08 -19.85
C ARG A 218 -10.89 17.69 -20.76
N LEU A 219 -10.73 16.57 -21.43
CA LEU A 219 -11.85 15.87 -22.04
C LEU A 219 -12.53 15.12 -20.90
N ASP A 220 -13.74 15.49 -20.53
CA ASP A 220 -14.55 14.69 -19.62
C ASP A 220 -15.18 13.54 -20.41
N LEU A 221 -14.90 12.32 -20.01
CA LEU A 221 -15.41 11.09 -20.62
C LEU A 221 -16.35 10.35 -19.67
N SER A 222 -16.69 10.94 -18.53
CA SER A 222 -17.45 10.28 -17.47
C SER A 222 -18.82 9.78 -17.93
N GLU A 223 -19.51 10.52 -18.80
CA GLU A 223 -20.82 10.10 -19.33
C GLU A 223 -20.72 8.96 -20.33
N GLU A 224 -19.64 8.87 -21.11
CA GLU A 224 -19.45 7.83 -22.14
C GLU A 224 -18.92 6.51 -21.56
N VAL A 225 -18.47 6.52 -20.32
CA VAL A 225 -17.70 5.43 -19.70
C VAL A 225 -18.51 4.59 -18.71
N GLN A 226 -19.70 5.04 -18.32
CA GLN A 226 -20.56 4.30 -17.37
C GLN A 226 -20.87 2.84 -17.77
N LEU A 227 -20.62 2.46 -19.02
CA LEU A 227 -20.90 1.13 -19.57
C LEU A 227 -19.70 0.16 -19.66
N ILE A 228 -18.47 0.59 -19.36
CA ILE A 228 -17.28 -0.18 -19.80
C ILE A 228 -16.48 -0.78 -18.64
N ILE A 229 -16.72 -0.44 -17.37
CA ILE A 229 -15.76 -0.76 -16.32
C ILE A 229 -16.28 -1.73 -15.28
N GLU A 230 -15.98 -2.99 -15.51
CA GLU A 230 -15.72 -3.98 -14.47
C GLU A 230 -14.46 -4.76 -14.83
N GLY A 231 -13.31 -4.12 -14.70
CA GLY A 231 -12.00 -4.70 -15.02
C GLY A 231 -11.23 -5.16 -13.80
N GLY A 232 -11.92 -5.77 -12.81
CA GLY A 232 -11.26 -6.63 -11.82
C GLY A 232 -11.18 -8.06 -12.38
N ALA A 233 -10.28 -8.90 -11.84
CA ALA A 233 -10.36 -10.32 -12.11
C ALA A 233 -11.77 -10.80 -11.71
N TYR A 234 -12.52 -11.38 -12.64
CA TYR A 234 -13.90 -11.78 -12.43
C TYR A 234 -14.04 -12.60 -11.14
N GLY A 235 -14.98 -12.22 -10.29
CA GLY A 235 -15.19 -12.85 -8.99
C GLY A 235 -14.33 -12.33 -7.83
N HIS A 236 -13.36 -11.45 -8.05
CA HIS A 236 -12.68 -10.78 -6.95
C HIS A 236 -13.49 -9.58 -6.46
N MET A 237 -13.70 -9.50 -5.15
CA MET A 237 -14.29 -8.31 -4.54
C MET A 237 -13.37 -7.11 -4.73
N SER A 238 -13.96 -5.99 -5.13
CA SER A 238 -13.24 -4.73 -5.37
C SER A 238 -12.95 -4.00 -4.07
N HIS A 239 -11.83 -3.30 -4.02
CA HIS A 239 -11.65 -2.23 -3.04
C HIS A 239 -12.47 -1.01 -3.46
N PRO A 240 -12.84 -0.11 -2.55
CA PRO A 240 -13.56 1.11 -2.92
C PRO A 240 -12.85 1.95 -3.99
N PHE A 241 -11.53 1.95 -3.98
CA PHE A 241 -10.73 2.70 -4.95
C PHE A 241 -10.60 2.06 -6.32
N ASP A 242 -11.06 0.82 -6.50
CA ASP A 242 -11.14 0.14 -7.81
C ASP A 242 -12.42 0.54 -8.57
N ASP A 243 -13.43 1.09 -7.89
CA ASP A 243 -14.69 1.50 -8.51
C ASP A 243 -14.60 2.93 -9.04
N ASN A 244 -14.49 3.04 -10.34
CA ASN A 244 -14.40 4.33 -11.04
C ASN A 244 -15.62 5.24 -10.89
N ASN A 245 -16.76 4.71 -10.46
CA ASN A 245 -18.00 5.46 -10.24
C ASN A 245 -18.09 6.08 -8.84
N LEU A 246 -17.28 5.63 -7.89
CA LEU A 246 -17.21 6.28 -6.60
C LEU A 246 -16.53 7.64 -6.71
N THR A 247 -17.10 8.62 -6.00
CA THR A 247 -16.52 9.95 -5.90
C THR A 247 -15.47 10.03 -4.78
N PHE A 248 -14.66 11.06 -4.78
CA PHE A 248 -13.75 11.33 -3.68
C PHE A 248 -14.50 11.55 -2.35
N GLY A 249 -15.69 12.16 -2.41
CA GLY A 249 -16.58 12.27 -1.26
C GLY A 249 -17.05 10.91 -0.74
N ASP A 250 -17.33 9.96 -1.65
CA ASP A 250 -17.67 8.58 -1.28
C ASP A 250 -16.50 7.88 -0.57
N LEU A 251 -15.26 8.01 -1.08
CA LEU A 251 -14.10 7.46 -0.42
C LEU A 251 -13.91 8.00 1.00
N LYS A 252 -14.07 9.31 1.17
CA LYS A 252 -14.01 9.94 2.50
C LYS A 252 -15.10 9.43 3.43
N LYS A 253 -16.33 9.28 2.91
CA LYS A 253 -17.46 8.74 3.67
C LYS A 253 -17.22 7.29 4.08
N ILE A 254 -16.72 6.45 3.19
CA ILE A 254 -16.36 5.05 3.47
C ILE A 254 -15.26 4.99 4.54
N ILE A 255 -14.21 5.82 4.45
CA ILE A 255 -13.16 5.92 5.46
C ILE A 255 -13.74 6.28 6.83
N LYS A 256 -14.61 7.29 6.89
CA LYS A 256 -15.28 7.71 8.13
C LYS A 256 -16.16 6.60 8.70
N LEU A 257 -16.95 5.92 7.86
CA LEU A 257 -17.81 4.82 8.28
C LEU A 257 -16.97 3.64 8.80
N GLY A 258 -15.87 3.30 8.12
CA GLY A 258 -14.96 2.24 8.55
C GLY A 258 -14.34 2.52 9.91
N LEU A 259 -13.77 3.69 10.08
CA LEU A 259 -13.11 4.07 11.33
C LEU A 259 -14.08 4.29 12.50
N SER A 260 -15.34 4.64 12.22
CA SER A 260 -16.39 4.80 13.26
C SER A 260 -17.18 3.53 13.57
N GLY A 261 -16.82 2.38 12.97
CA GLY A 261 -17.55 1.12 13.18
C GLY A 261 -18.96 1.10 12.59
N LYS A 262 -19.24 1.94 11.58
CA LYS A 262 -20.59 2.13 11.00
C LYS A 262 -20.72 1.63 9.56
N LEU A 263 -19.89 0.65 9.14
CA LEU A 263 -19.97 0.07 7.80
C LEU A 263 -21.21 -0.82 7.60
N ASN A 264 -21.88 -1.25 8.67
CA ASN A 264 -23.05 -2.13 8.64
C ASN A 264 -24.38 -1.40 8.34
N ARG A 265 -24.35 -0.25 7.66
CA ARG A 265 -25.55 0.54 7.39
C ARG A 265 -26.49 -0.08 6.36
N GLU A 266 -25.94 -0.72 5.34
CA GLU A 266 -26.72 -1.31 4.25
C GLU A 266 -26.92 -2.82 4.48
N GLU A 267 -25.88 -3.52 4.91
CA GLU A 267 -25.91 -4.94 5.29
C GLU A 267 -24.88 -5.20 6.40
N ASP A 268 -24.96 -6.36 7.03
CA ASP A 268 -23.97 -6.81 8.01
C ASP A 268 -22.57 -6.83 7.41
N VAL A 269 -21.60 -6.39 8.19
CA VAL A 269 -20.19 -6.51 7.84
C VAL A 269 -19.75 -7.94 8.10
N THR A 270 -19.10 -8.54 7.13
CA THR A 270 -18.62 -9.92 7.22
C THR A 270 -17.09 -9.99 7.14
N GLU A 271 -16.54 -11.11 7.60
CA GLU A 271 -15.12 -11.39 7.45
C GLU A 271 -14.75 -11.60 5.97
N LYS A 272 -13.54 -11.19 5.59
CA LYS A 272 -12.89 -11.60 4.36
C LYS A 272 -11.94 -12.75 4.66
N THR A 273 -12.11 -13.86 3.98
CA THR A 273 -11.22 -15.02 4.07
C THR A 273 -10.12 -14.97 3.01
N ASP A 274 -9.04 -15.71 3.26
CA ASP A 274 -7.91 -15.86 2.36
C ASP A 274 -7.90 -17.24 1.73
N GLY A 275 -8.65 -17.39 0.64
CA GLY A 275 -8.75 -18.65 -0.09
C GLY A 275 -8.59 -18.43 -1.60
N GLN A 276 -9.07 -19.40 -2.36
CA GLN A 276 -9.01 -19.36 -3.82
C GLN A 276 -10.40 -19.11 -4.39
N ASN A 277 -10.56 -18.05 -5.16
CA ASN A 277 -11.83 -17.68 -5.76
C ASN A 277 -12.31 -18.74 -6.77
N LEU A 278 -13.56 -19.16 -6.64
CA LEU A 278 -14.29 -20.05 -7.53
C LEU A 278 -15.69 -19.49 -7.80
N MET A 279 -16.02 -19.29 -9.05
CA MET A 279 -17.38 -19.00 -9.48
C MET A 279 -17.99 -20.24 -10.11
N ILE A 280 -19.21 -20.58 -9.72
CA ILE A 280 -19.93 -21.72 -10.29
C ILE A 280 -21.30 -21.31 -10.78
N THR A 281 -21.76 -22.02 -11.79
CA THR A 281 -23.16 -22.02 -12.25
C THR A 281 -23.65 -23.42 -12.51
N TYR A 282 -24.96 -23.58 -12.68
CA TYR A 282 -25.57 -24.83 -13.13
C TYR A 282 -26.23 -24.59 -14.47
N ARG A 283 -25.87 -25.41 -15.45
CA ARG A 283 -26.40 -25.30 -16.81
C ARG A 283 -26.42 -26.69 -17.47
N ASP A 284 -27.49 -26.98 -18.17
CA ASP A 284 -27.65 -28.19 -18.98
C ASP A 284 -27.27 -29.46 -18.19
N GLY A 285 -27.77 -29.59 -16.95
CA GLY A 285 -27.53 -30.74 -16.08
C GLY A 285 -26.16 -30.78 -15.39
N LYS A 286 -25.28 -29.80 -15.60
CA LYS A 286 -23.90 -29.79 -15.10
C LYS A 286 -23.57 -28.59 -14.23
N VAL A 287 -22.75 -28.81 -13.21
CA VAL A 287 -22.10 -27.76 -12.47
C VAL A 287 -20.84 -27.33 -13.22
N LEU A 288 -20.74 -26.05 -13.51
CA LEU A 288 -19.67 -25.47 -14.32
C LEU A 288 -18.93 -24.38 -13.54
N ALA A 289 -17.61 -24.39 -13.63
CA ALA A 289 -16.71 -23.40 -13.01
C ALA A 289 -16.28 -22.30 -13.98
N ALA A 290 -16.21 -21.07 -13.50
CA ALA A 290 -15.68 -19.94 -14.25
C ALA A 290 -14.71 -19.11 -13.41
N ARG A 291 -13.69 -18.55 -14.04
CA ARG A 291 -12.69 -17.65 -13.43
C ARG A 291 -12.41 -16.40 -14.25
N ASN A 292 -13.02 -16.25 -15.40
CA ASN A 292 -12.81 -15.09 -16.28
C ASN A 292 -14.03 -14.85 -17.18
N LYS A 293 -14.08 -13.66 -17.76
CA LYS A 293 -15.17 -13.21 -18.64
C LYS A 293 -15.47 -14.16 -19.80
N GLY A 294 -14.44 -14.73 -20.41
CA GLY A 294 -14.60 -15.67 -21.54
C GLY A 294 -15.38 -16.93 -21.15
N GLN A 295 -15.23 -17.39 -19.92
CA GLN A 295 -15.94 -18.54 -19.36
C GLN A 295 -17.37 -18.20 -18.93
N ILE A 296 -17.65 -16.94 -18.57
CA ILE A 296 -18.98 -16.49 -18.14
C ILE A 296 -19.90 -16.15 -19.33
N LYS A 297 -19.33 -15.69 -20.45
CA LYS A 297 -20.08 -15.32 -21.65
C LYS A 297 -21.05 -16.41 -22.10
N ASN A 298 -22.15 -15.98 -22.74
CA ASN A 298 -23.16 -16.82 -23.28
C ASN A 298 -23.68 -17.87 -22.25
N ARG A 299 -23.98 -17.39 -21.03
CA ARG A 299 -24.47 -18.20 -19.92
C ARG A 299 -23.50 -19.34 -19.53
N GLY A 300 -22.19 -19.05 -19.55
CA GLY A 300 -21.19 -20.03 -19.18
C GLY A 300 -20.91 -21.10 -20.25
N GLN A 301 -21.12 -20.81 -21.53
CA GLN A 301 -20.88 -21.76 -22.63
C GLN A 301 -19.45 -22.33 -22.60
N ASN A 302 -18.46 -21.53 -22.23
CA ASN A 302 -17.06 -21.94 -22.12
C ASN A 302 -16.63 -22.16 -20.65
N ALA A 303 -17.57 -22.28 -19.73
CA ALA A 303 -17.25 -22.64 -18.36
C ALA A 303 -16.79 -24.10 -18.27
N LEU A 304 -16.04 -24.40 -17.23
CA LEU A 304 -15.33 -25.67 -17.12
C LEU A 304 -16.10 -26.67 -16.27
N ASP A 305 -16.35 -27.84 -16.80
CA ASP A 305 -16.76 -28.97 -15.98
C ASP A 305 -15.57 -29.49 -15.14
N ILE A 306 -15.83 -30.49 -14.31
CA ILE A 306 -14.82 -31.02 -13.39
C ILE A 306 -13.58 -31.58 -14.12
N ASN A 307 -13.75 -32.22 -15.28
CA ASN A 307 -12.65 -32.78 -16.06
C ASN A 307 -11.80 -31.66 -16.68
N ALA A 308 -12.45 -30.64 -17.22
CA ALA A 308 -11.79 -29.45 -17.75
C ALA A 308 -11.07 -28.66 -16.66
N VAL A 309 -11.61 -28.60 -15.44
CA VAL A 309 -10.93 -28.02 -14.26
C VAL A 309 -9.70 -28.85 -13.93
N ALA A 310 -9.78 -30.16 -13.83
CA ALA A 310 -8.66 -31.05 -13.55
C ALA A 310 -7.53 -30.88 -14.59
N LYS A 311 -7.89 -30.80 -15.87
CA LYS A 311 -6.93 -30.56 -16.99
C LYS A 311 -6.30 -29.17 -16.89
N LYS A 312 -7.09 -28.12 -16.61
CA LYS A 312 -6.61 -26.73 -16.52
C LYS A 312 -5.61 -26.52 -15.40
N PHE A 313 -5.74 -27.22 -14.30
CA PHE A 313 -4.86 -27.14 -13.14
C PHE A 313 -3.85 -28.30 -13.07
N SER A 314 -3.70 -29.10 -14.12
CA SER A 314 -2.70 -30.18 -14.20
C SER A 314 -1.31 -29.63 -13.87
N GLY A 315 -0.54 -30.38 -13.08
CA GLY A 315 0.80 -30.00 -12.62
C GLY A 315 0.85 -28.95 -11.50
N ARG A 316 -0.30 -28.55 -10.92
CA ARG A 316 -0.32 -27.55 -9.85
C ARG A 316 -0.51 -28.13 -8.43
N GLY A 317 -0.28 -29.43 -8.25
CA GLY A 317 -0.34 -30.07 -6.93
C GLY A 317 -1.63 -29.76 -6.16
N ASP A 318 -1.49 -29.35 -4.90
CA ASP A 318 -2.60 -29.08 -3.97
C ASP A 318 -3.62 -28.06 -4.48
N ILE A 319 -3.20 -27.11 -5.33
CA ILE A 319 -4.12 -26.16 -5.96
C ILE A 319 -5.09 -26.89 -6.89
N ARG A 320 -4.62 -27.87 -7.68
CA ARG A 320 -5.48 -28.70 -8.53
C ARG A 320 -6.47 -29.48 -7.69
N ASP A 321 -6.00 -30.09 -6.62
CA ASP A 321 -6.82 -30.93 -5.75
C ASP A 321 -7.88 -30.09 -5.04
N ALA A 322 -7.56 -28.91 -4.57
CA ALA A 322 -8.52 -27.96 -4.00
C ALA A 322 -9.68 -27.67 -4.95
N PHE A 323 -9.39 -27.35 -6.23
CA PHE A 323 -10.44 -27.07 -7.22
C PHE A 323 -11.24 -28.31 -7.63
N VAL A 324 -10.58 -29.44 -7.81
CA VAL A 324 -11.25 -30.70 -8.22
C VAL A 324 -12.16 -31.21 -7.12
N PHE A 325 -11.68 -31.21 -5.86
CA PHE A 325 -12.50 -31.65 -4.72
C PHE A 325 -13.68 -30.70 -4.48
N ALA A 326 -13.44 -29.37 -4.59
CA ALA A 326 -14.54 -28.41 -4.51
C ALA A 326 -15.63 -28.66 -5.57
N MET A 327 -15.22 -28.90 -6.81
CA MET A 327 -16.18 -29.19 -7.88
C MET A 327 -16.93 -30.53 -7.69
N LYS A 328 -16.27 -31.57 -7.13
CA LYS A 328 -16.92 -32.83 -6.77
C LYS A 328 -18.00 -32.61 -5.72
N ASP A 329 -17.64 -31.96 -4.63
CA ASP A 329 -18.53 -31.70 -3.50
C ASP A 329 -19.72 -30.80 -3.90
N LEU A 330 -19.45 -29.73 -4.68
CA LEU A 330 -20.48 -28.83 -5.19
C LEU A 330 -21.42 -29.58 -6.18
N SER A 331 -20.88 -30.47 -6.99
CA SER A 331 -21.70 -31.27 -7.92
C SER A 331 -22.65 -32.20 -7.17
N SER A 332 -22.19 -32.88 -6.12
CA SER A 332 -23.04 -33.67 -5.24
C SER A 332 -24.13 -32.82 -4.58
N ALA A 333 -23.70 -31.72 -3.97
CA ALA A 333 -24.59 -30.82 -3.26
C ALA A 333 -25.66 -30.18 -4.13
N ILE A 334 -25.33 -29.77 -5.35
CA ILE A 334 -26.28 -29.13 -6.27
C ILE A 334 -27.20 -30.18 -6.90
N LYS A 335 -26.77 -31.44 -7.09
CA LYS A 335 -27.62 -32.50 -7.56
C LYS A 335 -28.80 -32.81 -6.61
N SER A 336 -28.61 -32.66 -5.30
CA SER A 336 -29.66 -32.88 -4.30
C SER A 336 -30.76 -31.80 -4.32
N LEU A 337 -30.53 -30.67 -4.97
CA LEU A 337 -31.53 -29.62 -5.11
C LEU A 337 -32.59 -30.01 -6.17
N SER A 338 -33.85 -29.60 -5.96
CA SER A 338 -34.87 -29.70 -6.98
C SER A 338 -34.59 -28.84 -8.19
N ASP A 339 -35.13 -29.17 -9.37
CA ASP A 339 -34.92 -28.37 -10.58
C ASP A 339 -35.45 -26.94 -10.45
N LYS A 340 -36.56 -26.77 -9.73
CA LYS A 340 -37.09 -25.42 -9.36
C LYS A 340 -36.09 -24.60 -8.52
N GLN A 341 -35.36 -25.25 -7.59
CA GLN A 341 -34.33 -24.61 -6.81
C GLN A 341 -33.11 -24.27 -7.68
N LYS A 342 -32.64 -25.19 -8.52
CA LYS A 342 -31.52 -24.97 -9.44
C LYS A 342 -31.82 -23.83 -10.41
N ASP A 343 -33.02 -23.78 -10.99
CA ASP A 343 -33.41 -22.69 -11.88
C ASP A 343 -33.47 -21.36 -11.15
N LYS A 344 -34.07 -21.32 -9.96
CA LYS A 344 -34.12 -20.09 -9.15
C LYS A 344 -32.75 -19.52 -8.79
N ILE A 345 -31.76 -20.38 -8.55
CA ILE A 345 -30.41 -19.98 -8.13
C ILE A 345 -29.55 -19.56 -9.32
N PHE A 346 -29.56 -20.39 -10.38
CA PHE A 346 -28.58 -20.31 -11.46
C PHE A 346 -29.16 -19.78 -12.77
N LYS A 347 -30.50 -19.83 -12.95
CA LYS A 347 -31.19 -19.42 -14.19
C LYS A 347 -30.50 -19.95 -15.44
N ASN A 348 -30.22 -21.23 -15.43
CA ASN A 348 -29.53 -21.95 -16.52
C ASN A 348 -28.30 -21.18 -17.04
N GLY A 349 -27.37 -20.80 -16.15
CA GLY A 349 -26.11 -20.14 -16.48
C GLY A 349 -26.11 -18.63 -16.51
N GLU A 350 -27.24 -17.95 -16.22
CA GLU A 350 -27.23 -16.48 -16.11
C GLU A 350 -26.63 -15.96 -14.79
N ILE A 351 -26.75 -16.79 -13.72
CA ILE A 351 -26.30 -16.43 -12.39
C ILE A 351 -25.12 -17.32 -12.00
N PHE A 352 -24.07 -16.70 -11.55
CA PHE A 352 -22.90 -17.38 -10.99
C PHE A 352 -22.81 -17.12 -9.49
N MET A 353 -22.64 -18.18 -8.74
CA MET A 353 -22.36 -18.19 -7.32
C MET A 353 -20.87 -17.98 -7.10
N ASN A 354 -20.50 -17.00 -6.30
CA ASN A 354 -19.11 -16.67 -5.99
C ASN A 354 -18.73 -17.29 -4.64
N LEU A 355 -17.73 -18.15 -4.65
CA LEU A 355 -17.22 -18.87 -3.50
C LEU A 355 -15.73 -18.68 -3.34
N GLU A 356 -15.25 -18.96 -2.15
CA GLU A 356 -13.82 -19.06 -1.85
C GLU A 356 -13.50 -20.46 -1.33
N ILE A 357 -12.52 -21.10 -1.95
CA ILE A 357 -12.03 -22.42 -1.55
C ILE A 357 -10.95 -22.20 -0.50
N ILE A 358 -11.19 -22.67 0.70
CA ILE A 358 -10.20 -22.74 1.77
C ILE A 358 -9.77 -24.20 1.87
N TYR A 359 -8.55 -24.48 1.44
CA TYR A 359 -7.96 -25.81 1.44
C TYR A 359 -6.58 -25.76 2.09
N PRO A 360 -6.37 -26.34 3.27
CA PRO A 360 -5.16 -26.19 4.08
C PRO A 360 -3.87 -26.46 3.32
N ALA A 361 -3.84 -27.50 2.48
CA ALA A 361 -2.65 -27.85 1.70
C ALA A 361 -2.30 -26.81 0.61
N SER A 362 -3.22 -25.93 0.23
CA SER A 362 -3.00 -24.86 -0.77
C SER A 362 -3.20 -23.46 -0.20
N SER A 363 -2.94 -23.26 1.08
CA SER A 363 -3.05 -21.95 1.78
C SER A 363 -2.23 -20.88 1.08
N ASN A 364 -2.78 -19.65 0.96
CA ASN A 364 -2.05 -18.50 0.44
C ASN A 364 -1.21 -17.82 1.55
N VAL A 365 -1.89 -17.09 2.42
CA VAL A 365 -1.30 -16.28 3.47
C VAL A 365 -1.74 -16.74 4.86
N ILE A 366 -2.97 -17.23 4.99
CA ILE A 366 -3.54 -17.73 6.25
C ILE A 366 -3.58 -19.25 6.20
N ASP A 367 -2.97 -19.91 7.18
CA ASP A 367 -3.07 -21.35 7.37
C ASP A 367 -4.37 -21.68 8.10
N TYR A 368 -5.28 -22.33 7.40
CA TYR A 368 -6.53 -22.84 7.96
C TYR A 368 -6.38 -24.32 8.31
N ASP A 369 -7.11 -24.77 9.31
CA ASP A 369 -7.12 -26.18 9.76
C ASP A 369 -8.30 -26.99 9.17
N LYS A 370 -9.21 -26.35 8.47
CA LYS A 370 -10.41 -26.99 7.90
C LYS A 370 -10.59 -26.70 6.42
N GLN A 371 -11.21 -27.64 5.75
CA GLN A 371 -11.59 -27.53 4.34
C GLN A 371 -12.98 -26.90 4.24
N ILE A 372 -13.05 -25.69 3.69
CA ILE A 372 -14.28 -24.88 3.67
C ILE A 372 -14.51 -24.31 2.27
N LEU A 373 -15.76 -24.33 1.84
CA LEU A 373 -16.26 -23.54 0.72
C LEU A 373 -17.07 -22.38 1.29
N GLN A 374 -16.48 -21.18 1.27
CA GLN A 374 -17.15 -19.99 1.78
C GLN A 374 -17.91 -19.29 0.67
N PHE A 375 -19.21 -19.19 0.83
CA PHE A 375 -20.06 -18.47 -0.11
C PHE A 375 -20.04 -16.97 0.15
N HIS A 376 -19.86 -16.16 -0.90
CA HIS A 376 -19.89 -14.71 -0.80
C HIS A 376 -21.20 -14.11 -1.30
N ASN A 377 -21.49 -14.27 -2.59
CA ASN A 377 -22.68 -13.73 -3.24
C ASN A 377 -23.02 -14.48 -4.52
N SER A 378 -24.16 -14.12 -5.12
CA SER A 378 -24.53 -14.54 -6.47
C SER A 378 -24.63 -13.32 -7.38
N ILE A 379 -24.02 -13.40 -8.55
CA ILE A 379 -23.93 -12.30 -9.51
C ILE A 379 -24.62 -12.73 -10.81
N LYS A 380 -25.52 -11.87 -11.29
CA LYS A 380 -26.16 -12.06 -12.61
C LYS A 380 -25.29 -11.41 -13.69
N TYR A 381 -25.11 -12.13 -14.82
CA TYR A 381 -24.34 -11.67 -15.97
C TYR A 381 -25.20 -11.59 -17.23
N ASP A 382 -24.86 -10.63 -18.11
CA ASP A 382 -25.41 -10.53 -19.46
C ASP A 382 -24.76 -11.54 -20.42
N LYS A 383 -25.26 -11.63 -21.66
CA LYS A 383 -24.70 -12.50 -22.71
C LYS A 383 -23.24 -12.22 -23.02
N ASN A 384 -22.78 -10.99 -22.81
CA ASN A 384 -21.39 -10.59 -23.04
C ASN A 384 -20.48 -10.90 -21.84
N GLY A 385 -21.03 -11.46 -20.75
CA GLY A 385 -20.32 -11.74 -19.51
C GLY A 385 -20.02 -10.48 -18.69
N ASN A 386 -20.78 -9.39 -18.84
CA ASN A 386 -20.70 -8.25 -17.94
C ASN A 386 -21.64 -8.48 -16.76
N ALA A 387 -21.21 -8.12 -15.56
CA ALA A 387 -22.05 -8.20 -14.38
C ALA A 387 -23.22 -7.21 -14.49
N VAL A 388 -24.44 -7.72 -14.35
CA VAL A 388 -25.66 -6.89 -14.31
C VAL A 388 -25.91 -6.41 -12.88
N GLY A 389 -25.49 -7.20 -11.87
CA GLY A 389 -25.60 -6.88 -10.47
C GLY A 389 -25.67 -8.10 -9.58
N GLU A 390 -25.58 -7.86 -8.28
CA GLU A 390 -25.77 -8.90 -7.27
C GLU A 390 -27.25 -9.29 -7.16
N VAL A 391 -27.51 -10.58 -6.99
CA VAL A 391 -28.86 -11.09 -6.79
C VAL A 391 -29.29 -10.79 -5.36
N LYS A 392 -30.26 -9.89 -5.19
CA LYS A 392 -30.79 -9.52 -3.87
C LYS A 392 -31.37 -10.75 -3.15
N GLY A 393 -31.03 -10.88 -1.87
CA GLY A 393 -31.53 -12.00 -1.04
C GLY A 393 -30.86 -13.35 -1.32
N SER A 394 -29.85 -13.41 -2.22
CA SER A 394 -29.11 -14.65 -2.51
C SER A 394 -28.55 -15.30 -1.23
N GLY A 395 -28.10 -14.50 -0.27
CA GLY A 395 -27.63 -14.97 1.03
C GLY A 395 -28.72 -15.67 1.87
N ARG A 396 -29.96 -15.17 1.88
CA ARG A 396 -31.09 -15.80 2.58
C ARG A 396 -31.53 -17.09 1.89
N MET A 397 -31.61 -17.08 0.58
CA MET A 397 -31.96 -18.25 -0.23
C MET A 397 -30.93 -19.36 -0.04
N LEU A 398 -29.64 -19.02 -0.06
CA LEU A 398 -28.56 -19.95 0.19
C LEU A 398 -28.59 -20.48 1.63
N GLN A 399 -29.01 -19.67 2.61
CA GLN A 399 -29.06 -20.10 4.01
C GLN A 399 -30.02 -21.30 4.23
N GLY A 400 -31.18 -21.25 3.58
CA GLY A 400 -32.10 -22.39 3.60
C GLY A 400 -31.50 -23.64 2.94
N MET A 401 -30.71 -23.44 1.89
CA MET A 401 -30.10 -24.53 1.14
C MET A 401 -28.77 -25.02 1.73
N ILE A 402 -28.00 -24.19 2.44
CA ILE A 402 -26.76 -24.64 3.09
C ILE A 402 -27.02 -25.82 4.03
N LYS A 403 -28.12 -25.80 4.78
CA LYS A 403 -28.45 -26.90 5.67
C LYS A 403 -28.69 -28.19 4.89
N GLN A 404 -29.51 -28.12 3.85
CA GLN A 404 -29.80 -29.27 2.94
C GLN A 404 -28.50 -29.72 2.25
N VAL A 405 -27.77 -28.80 1.64
CA VAL A 405 -26.54 -29.07 0.90
C VAL A 405 -25.46 -29.68 1.77
N ASN A 406 -25.32 -29.24 3.03
CA ASN A 406 -24.31 -29.80 3.95
C ASN A 406 -24.69 -31.22 4.47
N GLN A 407 -25.93 -31.68 4.31
CA GLN A 407 -26.31 -33.07 4.58
C GLN A 407 -25.82 -34.00 3.46
N ASP A 408 -25.81 -33.48 2.23
CA ASP A 408 -25.51 -34.25 1.02
C ASP A 408 -24.18 -33.89 0.36
N ILE A 409 -23.42 -32.92 0.97
CA ILE A 409 -22.13 -32.54 0.44
C ILE A 409 -21.13 -33.67 0.63
N GLY A 410 -20.30 -33.86 -0.38
CA GLY A 410 -19.31 -34.91 -0.42
C GLY A 410 -18.25 -34.83 0.70
N LYS A 411 -17.21 -35.56 0.51
CA LYS A 411 -16.28 -35.99 1.56
C LYS A 411 -15.24 -34.95 1.97
N HIS A 412 -15.10 -33.81 1.25
CA HIS A 412 -13.94 -32.95 1.42
C HIS A 412 -14.26 -31.62 2.10
N PHE A 413 -15.33 -30.93 1.73
CA PHE A 413 -15.60 -29.56 2.17
C PHE A 413 -16.92 -29.43 2.93
N LYS A 414 -16.97 -28.37 3.75
CA LYS A 414 -18.21 -27.89 4.34
C LYS A 414 -18.52 -26.51 3.77
N ILE A 415 -19.75 -26.28 3.29
CA ILE A 415 -20.19 -24.98 2.81
C ILE A 415 -20.59 -24.11 4.00
N ILE A 416 -20.03 -22.92 4.11
CA ILE A 416 -20.36 -21.96 5.16
C ILE A 416 -20.63 -20.57 4.57
N LYS A 417 -21.29 -19.74 5.36
CA LYS A 417 -21.36 -18.29 5.14
C LYS A 417 -20.20 -17.59 5.80
N PRO A 418 -19.82 -16.38 5.31
CA PRO A 418 -18.91 -15.51 6.02
C PRO A 418 -19.46 -15.19 7.41
N LYS A 419 -18.61 -15.15 8.42
CA LYS A 419 -19.01 -14.71 9.76
C LYS A 419 -19.37 -13.23 9.73
N VAL A 420 -20.48 -12.89 10.39
CA VAL A 420 -20.85 -11.50 10.63
C VAL A 420 -19.96 -10.94 11.72
N LEU A 421 -19.35 -9.80 11.45
CA LEU A 421 -18.48 -9.11 12.38
C LEU A 421 -19.25 -8.02 13.12
N ALA A 422 -19.30 -8.11 14.44
CA ALA A 422 -19.80 -7.04 15.28
C ALA A 422 -18.75 -5.91 15.34
N LEU A 423 -18.98 -4.84 14.58
CA LEU A 423 -18.11 -3.67 14.63
C LEU A 423 -18.37 -2.87 15.92
N PRO A 424 -17.33 -2.42 16.62
CA PRO A 424 -17.49 -1.63 17.85
C PRO A 424 -18.16 -0.29 17.57
N LYS A 425 -19.23 0.02 18.34
CA LYS A 425 -20.09 1.20 18.10
C LYS A 425 -19.45 2.55 18.45
N LYS A 426 -18.41 2.56 19.28
CA LYS A 426 -17.70 3.78 19.70
C LYS A 426 -16.20 3.60 19.52
N ILE A 427 -15.67 4.29 18.54
CA ILE A 427 -14.23 4.42 18.35
C ILE A 427 -13.96 5.89 18.07
N ASP A 428 -13.22 6.54 18.96
CA ASP A 428 -12.78 7.91 18.73
C ASP A 428 -11.58 7.93 17.80
N PHE A 429 -11.87 8.06 16.52
CA PHE A 429 -10.85 8.17 15.47
C PHE A 429 -10.78 9.57 14.85
N GLY A 430 -11.34 10.58 15.46
CA GLY A 430 -11.43 11.92 14.89
C GLY A 430 -10.12 12.40 14.27
N LYS A 431 -9.01 12.34 15.02
CA LYS A 431 -7.67 12.72 14.53
C LYS A 431 -7.16 11.83 13.39
N LYS A 432 -7.52 10.53 13.36
CA LYS A 432 -7.11 9.61 12.29
C LYS A 432 -7.88 9.85 11.00
N VAL A 433 -9.18 10.17 11.07
CA VAL A 433 -10.00 10.52 9.91
C VAL A 433 -9.37 11.69 9.16
N ASP A 434 -8.95 12.75 9.86
CA ASP A 434 -8.31 13.92 9.26
C ASP A 434 -7.00 13.59 8.54
N ILE A 435 -6.21 12.67 9.08
CA ILE A 435 -4.98 12.20 8.44
C ILE A 435 -5.29 11.55 7.09
N TYR A 436 -6.31 10.69 7.04
CA TYR A 436 -6.71 10.02 5.81
C TYR A 436 -7.36 10.99 4.83
N TYR A 437 -8.19 11.91 5.30
CA TYR A 437 -8.76 12.97 4.47
C TYR A 437 -7.68 13.83 3.83
N LYS A 438 -6.65 14.24 4.58
CA LYS A 438 -5.50 14.98 4.04
C LYS A 438 -4.77 14.20 2.95
N ARG A 439 -4.67 12.87 3.08
CA ARG A 439 -4.07 12.01 2.04
C ARG A 439 -4.94 11.92 0.79
N VAL A 440 -6.26 11.76 0.95
CA VAL A 440 -7.23 11.75 -0.18
C VAL A 440 -7.25 13.13 -0.87
N ASN A 441 -7.34 14.23 -0.11
CA ASN A 441 -7.28 15.59 -0.64
C ASN A 441 -6.01 15.87 -1.45
N LYS A 442 -4.89 15.27 -1.07
CA LYS A 442 -3.64 15.38 -1.84
C LYS A 442 -3.74 14.74 -3.22
N LEU A 443 -4.46 13.62 -3.35
CA LEU A 443 -4.71 13.00 -4.65
C LEU A 443 -5.66 13.86 -5.49
N GLN A 444 -6.75 14.36 -4.89
CA GLN A 444 -7.66 15.30 -5.55
C GLN A 444 -6.94 16.53 -6.10
N SER A 445 -6.14 17.19 -5.26
CA SER A 445 -5.43 18.43 -5.62
C SER A 445 -4.38 18.24 -6.71
N GLN A 446 -3.95 17.00 -6.96
CA GLN A 446 -3.01 16.69 -8.05
C GLN A 446 -3.59 17.06 -9.40
N TYR A 447 -4.89 16.89 -9.59
CA TYR A 447 -5.62 17.20 -10.81
C TYR A 447 -6.69 18.27 -10.63
N GLY A 448 -6.74 18.96 -9.49
CA GLY A 448 -7.73 19.99 -9.19
C GLY A 448 -9.16 19.44 -9.10
N LEU A 449 -9.31 18.19 -8.64
CA LEU A 449 -10.60 17.51 -8.51
C LEU A 449 -11.32 17.92 -7.22
N LYS A 450 -12.65 17.78 -7.22
CA LYS A 450 -13.55 18.05 -6.10
C LYS A 450 -14.07 16.76 -5.49
N ASP A 451 -14.73 16.84 -4.35
CA ASP A 451 -15.36 15.68 -3.69
C ASP A 451 -16.47 15.04 -4.54
N THR A 452 -17.09 15.80 -5.43
CA THR A 452 -18.10 15.33 -6.40
C THR A 452 -17.52 14.58 -7.59
N ASP A 453 -16.20 14.74 -7.85
CA ASP A 453 -15.54 14.11 -8.98
C ASP A 453 -15.26 12.63 -8.72
N THR A 454 -15.39 11.82 -9.75
CA THR A 454 -15.23 10.37 -9.67
C THR A 454 -13.77 9.94 -9.72
N LEU A 455 -13.49 8.72 -9.25
CA LEU A 455 -12.18 8.10 -9.40
C LEU A 455 -11.85 7.83 -10.88
N GLY A 456 -12.87 7.55 -11.69
CA GLY A 456 -12.70 7.45 -13.14
C GLY A 456 -12.10 8.72 -13.75
N LEU A 457 -12.54 9.90 -13.29
CA LEU A 457 -11.97 11.18 -13.73
C LEU A 457 -10.52 11.37 -13.27
N TYR A 458 -10.16 10.85 -12.09
CA TYR A 458 -8.76 10.82 -11.62
C TYR A 458 -7.87 9.95 -12.53
N HIS A 459 -8.32 8.72 -12.80
CA HIS A 459 -7.57 7.80 -13.68
C HIS A 459 -7.46 8.32 -15.09
N GLN A 460 -8.53 8.91 -15.61
CA GLN A 460 -8.54 9.60 -16.89
C GLN A 460 -7.51 10.73 -16.92
N SER A 461 -7.48 11.59 -15.90
CA SER A 461 -6.53 12.71 -15.80
C SER A 461 -5.08 12.25 -15.77
N PHE A 462 -4.79 11.16 -15.04
CA PHE A 462 -3.48 10.54 -15.02
C PHE A 462 -3.03 10.09 -16.42
N TRP A 463 -3.89 9.37 -17.14
CA TRP A 463 -3.55 8.85 -18.46
C TRP A 463 -3.45 9.95 -19.50
N GLN A 464 -4.33 10.95 -19.46
CA GLN A 464 -4.25 12.10 -20.36
C GLN A 464 -2.95 12.88 -20.18
N GLU A 465 -2.55 13.14 -18.92
CA GLU A 465 -1.27 13.77 -18.62
C GLU A 465 -0.09 12.93 -19.11
N TYR A 466 -0.14 11.61 -18.92
CA TYR A 466 0.91 10.70 -19.33
C TYR A 466 1.08 10.67 -20.86
N ILE A 467 -0.04 10.55 -21.60
CA ILE A 467 -0.04 10.58 -23.07
C ILE A 467 0.44 11.93 -23.60
N TYR A 468 -0.04 13.02 -23.02
CA TYR A 468 0.34 14.37 -23.44
C TYR A 468 1.83 14.66 -23.21
N ASN A 469 2.37 14.23 -22.08
CA ASN A 469 3.80 14.40 -21.79
C ASN A 469 4.68 13.56 -22.72
N ALA A 470 4.27 12.36 -23.08
CA ALA A 470 4.96 11.56 -24.07
C ALA A 470 4.91 12.20 -25.46
N GLY A 471 3.74 12.70 -25.88
CA GLY A 471 3.63 13.45 -27.14
C GLY A 471 4.62 14.62 -27.17
N LYS A 472 4.68 15.43 -26.13
CA LYS A 472 5.65 16.54 -26.03
C LYS A 472 7.10 16.07 -26.08
N GLN A 473 7.42 14.94 -25.48
CA GLN A 473 8.77 14.37 -25.50
C GLN A 473 9.22 13.99 -26.91
N PHE A 474 8.27 13.55 -27.75
CA PHE A 474 8.53 13.15 -29.15
C PHE A 474 8.23 14.28 -30.16
N GLY A 475 7.94 15.50 -29.70
CA GLY A 475 7.61 16.63 -30.58
C GLY A 475 6.23 16.51 -31.28
N TYR A 476 5.37 15.63 -30.74
CA TYR A 476 4.03 15.39 -31.29
C TYR A 476 2.94 16.07 -30.46
N ASN A 477 2.21 16.98 -31.08
CA ASN A 477 1.01 17.55 -30.46
C ASN A 477 -0.16 16.57 -30.64
N VAL A 478 -0.42 15.76 -29.62
CA VAL A 478 -1.41 14.67 -29.67
C VAL A 478 -2.81 15.26 -29.90
N PRO A 479 -3.49 14.92 -31.01
CA PRO A 479 -4.84 15.39 -31.28
C PRO A 479 -5.83 14.90 -30.21
N LYS A 480 -6.88 15.69 -29.93
CA LYS A 480 -7.92 15.33 -28.96
C LYS A 480 -8.56 13.97 -29.23
N THR A 481 -8.76 13.62 -30.51
CA THR A 481 -9.34 12.34 -30.92
C THR A 481 -8.45 11.16 -30.55
N ILE A 482 -7.14 11.28 -30.76
CA ILE A 482 -6.16 10.26 -30.37
C ILE A 482 -6.04 10.19 -28.84
N LEU A 483 -5.94 11.34 -28.17
CA LEU A 483 -5.91 11.42 -26.71
C LEU A 483 -7.11 10.72 -26.10
N LYS A 484 -8.33 10.99 -26.61
CA LYS A 484 -9.59 10.37 -26.16
C LYS A 484 -9.55 8.85 -26.34
N LYS A 485 -9.15 8.36 -27.54
CA LYS A 485 -9.11 6.93 -27.85
C LYS A 485 -8.11 6.18 -26.98
N LEU A 486 -6.88 6.71 -26.80
CA LEU A 486 -5.84 6.09 -25.96
C LEU A 486 -6.21 6.14 -24.47
N THR A 487 -6.82 7.26 -24.01
CA THR A 487 -7.31 7.37 -22.65
C THR A 487 -8.37 6.31 -22.35
N LYS A 488 -9.38 6.15 -23.21
CA LYS A 488 -10.40 5.10 -23.07
C LYS A 488 -9.75 3.71 -23.01
N ARG A 489 -8.80 3.45 -23.90
CA ARG A 489 -8.12 2.16 -23.99
C ARG A 489 -7.34 1.82 -22.71
N TRP A 490 -6.67 2.78 -22.09
CA TRP A 490 -5.76 2.53 -20.97
C TRP A 490 -6.35 2.82 -19.59
N ALA A 491 -7.15 3.87 -19.43
CA ALA A 491 -7.81 4.17 -18.18
C ALA A 491 -8.99 3.23 -17.90
N PHE A 492 -9.71 2.86 -18.96
CA PHE A 492 -10.99 2.15 -18.86
C PHE A 492 -11.00 0.78 -19.56
N PHE A 493 -9.83 0.30 -19.98
CA PHE A 493 -9.67 -1.00 -20.64
C PHE A 493 -10.54 -1.20 -21.90
N ASP A 494 -10.98 -0.09 -22.51
CA ASP A 494 -11.76 -0.10 -23.74
C ASP A 494 -10.87 -0.46 -24.94
N LYS A 495 -11.03 -1.68 -25.46
CA LYS A 495 -10.27 -2.19 -26.61
C LYS A 495 -10.91 -1.88 -27.97
N SER A 496 -11.92 -1.01 -28.03
CA SER A 496 -12.56 -0.58 -29.27
C SER A 496 -11.58 0.09 -30.24
N TYR A 497 -10.57 0.81 -29.70
CA TYR A 497 -9.45 1.33 -30.50
C TYR A 497 -8.42 0.24 -30.76
N LYS A 498 -8.64 -0.52 -31.85
CA LYS A 498 -7.86 -1.69 -32.23
C LYS A 498 -6.44 -1.32 -32.70
N ILE A 499 -5.46 -2.23 -32.52
CA ILE A 499 -4.06 -2.05 -32.89
C ILE A 499 -3.86 -1.62 -34.37
N PRO A 500 -4.56 -2.21 -35.37
CA PRO A 500 -4.45 -1.74 -36.76
C PRO A 500 -4.81 -0.26 -36.92
N ASN A 501 -5.85 0.19 -36.23
CA ASN A 501 -6.27 1.59 -36.27
C ASN A 501 -5.26 2.52 -35.59
N ILE A 502 -4.65 2.08 -34.47
CA ILE A 502 -3.55 2.81 -33.81
C ILE A 502 -2.39 2.99 -34.77
N LYS A 503 -1.95 1.91 -35.45
CA LYS A 503 -0.86 1.94 -36.42
C LYS A 503 -1.20 2.88 -37.60
N LYS A 504 -2.43 2.83 -38.11
CA LYS A 504 -2.91 3.71 -39.18
C LYS A 504 -2.89 5.18 -38.76
N ASP A 505 -3.50 5.50 -37.63
CA ASP A 505 -3.66 6.87 -37.14
C ASP A 505 -2.31 7.53 -36.76
N LEU A 506 -1.33 6.72 -36.31
CA LEU A 506 0.00 7.18 -35.87
C LEU A 506 1.13 6.91 -36.87
N LYS A 507 0.82 6.50 -38.10
CA LYS A 507 1.84 6.15 -39.15
C LYS A 507 2.88 7.26 -39.34
N LYS A 508 2.48 8.53 -39.27
CA LYS A 508 3.37 9.70 -39.46
C LYS A 508 4.17 10.07 -38.20
N GLN A 509 4.00 9.32 -37.10
CA GLN A 509 4.63 9.59 -35.78
C GLN A 509 5.31 8.33 -35.25
N PRO A 510 6.37 7.80 -35.88
CA PRO A 510 6.93 6.48 -35.60
C PRO A 510 7.43 6.34 -34.14
N LYS A 511 8.12 7.34 -33.60
CA LYS A 511 8.63 7.31 -32.21
C LYS A 511 7.49 7.29 -31.18
N PHE A 512 6.43 8.08 -31.42
CA PHE A 512 5.26 8.07 -30.55
C PHE A 512 4.47 6.76 -30.69
N LEU A 513 4.36 6.22 -31.92
CA LEU A 513 3.72 4.91 -32.16
C LEU A 513 4.45 3.79 -31.42
N GLU A 514 5.78 3.76 -31.50
CA GLU A 514 6.61 2.77 -30.79
C GLU A 514 6.35 2.84 -29.28
N TRP A 515 6.33 4.04 -28.71
CA TRP A 515 5.99 4.26 -27.30
C TRP A 515 4.58 3.75 -26.98
N VAL A 516 3.56 4.04 -27.80
CA VAL A 516 2.19 3.54 -27.62
C VAL A 516 2.16 2.02 -27.63
N MET A 517 2.88 1.38 -28.55
CA MET A 517 2.93 -0.08 -28.67
C MET A 517 3.64 -0.72 -27.47
N ASN A 518 4.68 -0.08 -26.93
CA ASN A 518 5.38 -0.56 -25.73
C ASN A 518 4.48 -0.48 -24.48
N ILE A 519 3.74 0.62 -24.31
CA ILE A 519 2.74 0.72 -23.24
C ILE A 519 1.72 -0.41 -23.35
N ASP A 520 1.16 -0.63 -24.52
CA ASP A 520 0.10 -1.63 -24.74
C ASP A 520 0.57 -3.08 -24.50
N LYS A 521 1.84 -3.39 -24.81
CA LYS A 521 2.41 -4.73 -24.66
C LYS A 521 2.93 -5.03 -23.24
N GLN A 522 3.68 -4.11 -22.66
CA GLN A 522 4.51 -4.39 -21.48
C GLN A 522 4.20 -3.52 -20.28
N ASP A 523 4.05 -2.21 -20.47
CA ASP A 523 4.05 -1.27 -19.35
C ASP A 523 2.66 -0.91 -18.80
N HIS A 524 1.58 -1.26 -19.52
CA HIS A 524 0.22 -0.88 -19.13
C HIS A 524 -0.11 -1.32 -17.70
N LYS A 525 0.14 -2.59 -17.35
CA LYS A 525 -0.12 -3.11 -15.99
C LYS A 525 0.70 -2.37 -14.93
N ASN A 526 1.96 -2.07 -15.22
CA ASN A 526 2.84 -1.34 -14.30
C ASN A 526 2.36 0.09 -14.10
N MET A 527 1.88 0.74 -15.16
CA MET A 527 1.34 2.10 -15.09
C MET A 527 0.02 2.16 -14.34
N VAL A 528 -0.90 1.21 -14.56
CA VAL A 528 -2.13 1.06 -13.77
C VAL A 528 -1.77 0.87 -12.29
N LYS A 529 -0.89 -0.07 -11.97
CA LYS A 529 -0.43 -0.29 -10.58
C LYS A 529 0.19 0.97 -9.97
N LYS A 530 1.00 1.70 -10.71
CA LYS A 530 1.60 2.97 -10.26
C LYS A 530 0.55 4.04 -9.95
N ASN A 531 -0.50 4.11 -10.78
CA ASN A 531 -1.62 5.03 -10.60
C ASN A 531 -2.47 4.66 -9.35
N MET A 532 -2.71 3.36 -9.13
CA MET A 532 -3.52 2.85 -8.01
C MET A 532 -2.78 2.84 -6.67
N LEU A 533 -1.46 2.67 -6.67
CA LEU A 533 -0.64 2.52 -5.46
C LEU A 533 -0.86 3.59 -4.37
N PRO A 534 -1.11 4.88 -4.65
CA PRO A 534 -1.41 5.87 -3.62
C PRO A 534 -2.73 5.59 -2.88
N PHE A 535 -3.76 5.10 -3.59
CA PHE A 535 -5.03 4.69 -3.01
C PHE A 535 -4.86 3.43 -2.17
N GLU A 536 -4.20 2.40 -2.71
CA GLU A 536 -3.88 1.17 -1.98
C GLU A 536 -3.24 1.48 -0.62
N LYS A 537 -2.24 2.38 -0.59
CA LYS A 537 -1.55 2.77 0.65
C LYS A 537 -2.47 3.44 1.68
N ILE A 538 -3.46 4.21 1.22
CA ILE A 538 -4.45 4.84 2.09
C ILE A 538 -5.39 3.76 2.64
N PHE A 539 -5.98 2.96 1.76
CA PHE A 539 -7.02 2.01 2.11
C PHE A 539 -6.51 0.80 2.88
N PHE A 540 -5.29 0.33 2.63
CA PHE A 540 -4.65 -0.68 3.48
C PHE A 540 -4.37 -0.16 4.89
N ALA A 541 -3.99 1.11 5.04
CA ALA A 541 -3.80 1.69 6.36
C ALA A 541 -5.13 1.88 7.10
N VAL A 542 -6.20 2.28 6.40
CA VAL A 542 -7.56 2.34 6.95
C VAL A 542 -8.04 0.95 7.36
N GLY A 543 -7.87 -0.06 6.50
CA GLY A 543 -8.22 -1.46 6.79
C GLY A 543 -7.47 -1.98 8.01
N ALA A 544 -6.17 -1.68 8.13
CA ALA A 544 -5.36 -2.02 9.28
C ALA A 544 -5.90 -1.41 10.58
N ASP A 545 -6.29 -0.13 10.54
CA ASP A 545 -6.87 0.53 11.70
C ASP A 545 -8.25 -0.05 12.09
N ILE A 546 -9.09 -0.38 11.11
CA ILE A 546 -10.40 -1.04 11.36
C ILE A 546 -10.19 -2.39 12.04
N LEU A 547 -9.27 -3.22 11.51
CA LEU A 547 -9.00 -4.56 12.06
C LEU A 547 -8.34 -4.51 13.44
N LEU A 548 -7.44 -3.54 13.67
CA LEU A 548 -6.84 -3.33 14.99
C LEU A 548 -7.92 -3.01 16.05
N ASN A 549 -8.93 -2.24 15.69
CA ASN A 549 -10.00 -1.90 16.60
C ASN A 549 -10.95 -3.06 16.83
N LEU A 550 -11.26 -3.83 15.81
CA LEU A 550 -12.01 -5.06 15.95
C LEU A 550 -11.30 -6.00 16.92
N SER A 551 -9.99 -6.19 16.77
CA SER A 551 -9.16 -6.99 17.68
C SER A 551 -9.17 -6.46 19.12
N ASN A 552 -9.08 -5.13 19.30
CA ASN A 552 -9.15 -4.49 20.62
C ASN A 552 -10.52 -4.63 21.29
N PHE A 553 -11.60 -4.59 20.52
CA PHE A 553 -12.96 -4.77 21.00
C PHE A 553 -13.22 -6.22 21.46
N ILE A 554 -12.77 -7.20 20.69
CA ILE A 554 -12.88 -8.63 21.03
C ILE A 554 -12.08 -8.93 22.30
N ALA A 555 -10.98 -8.21 22.53
CA ALA A 555 -10.14 -8.35 23.71
C ALA A 555 -10.61 -7.52 24.94
N ALA A 556 -11.73 -6.79 24.84
CA ALA A 556 -12.17 -5.86 25.90
C ALA A 556 -12.74 -6.52 27.18
N ASN A 557 -12.91 -7.87 27.20
CA ASN A 557 -13.30 -8.62 28.42
C ASN A 557 -12.34 -9.80 28.70
N PRO A 558 -11.04 -9.57 28.90
CA PRO A 558 -10.10 -10.65 29.08
C PRO A 558 -9.88 -11.00 30.55
N THR A 559 -9.75 -12.30 30.84
CA THR A 559 -9.06 -12.74 32.05
C THR A 559 -7.61 -12.21 32.03
N LYS A 560 -6.98 -12.01 33.20
CA LYS A 560 -5.58 -11.52 33.31
C LYS A 560 -4.58 -12.30 32.43
N ALA A 561 -4.82 -13.61 32.24
CA ALA A 561 -4.01 -14.49 31.39
C ALA A 561 -4.12 -14.12 29.90
N VAL A 562 -5.32 -13.84 29.39
CA VAL A 562 -5.59 -13.43 28.01
C VAL A 562 -4.98 -12.06 27.72
N GLU A 563 -4.99 -11.15 28.68
CA GLU A 563 -4.37 -9.82 28.51
C GLU A 563 -2.84 -9.88 28.40
N LYS A 564 -2.19 -10.76 29.18
CA LYS A 564 -0.74 -11.00 29.08
C LYS A 564 -0.35 -11.53 27.69
N ILE A 565 -1.07 -12.54 27.22
CA ILE A 565 -0.80 -13.16 25.90
C ILE A 565 -1.08 -12.16 24.77
N ARG A 566 -2.16 -11.32 24.88
CA ARG A 566 -2.43 -10.24 23.96
C ARG A 566 -1.26 -9.23 23.86
N LYS A 567 -0.71 -8.82 25.01
CA LYS A 567 0.46 -7.92 25.04
C LYS A 567 1.67 -8.54 24.35
N ASP A 568 1.87 -9.83 24.51
CA ASP A 568 2.97 -10.58 23.90
C ASP A 568 2.76 -10.75 22.39
N ILE A 569 1.53 -11.00 21.93
CA ILE A 569 1.15 -11.03 20.51
C ILE A 569 1.41 -9.68 19.82
N ILE A 570 0.96 -8.58 20.44
CA ILE A 570 1.19 -7.23 19.90
C ILE A 570 2.69 -6.91 19.82
N LYS A 571 3.44 -7.32 20.84
CA LYS A 571 4.90 -7.13 20.90
C LYS A 571 5.64 -7.95 19.83
N ALA A 572 5.21 -9.19 19.59
CA ALA A 572 5.75 -10.06 18.55
C ALA A 572 5.37 -9.57 17.15
N SER A 573 4.13 -9.14 16.93
CA SER A 573 3.66 -8.55 15.68
C SER A 573 4.46 -7.30 15.29
N ASN A 574 4.73 -6.40 16.26
CA ASN A 574 5.54 -5.22 16.01
C ASN A 574 7.01 -5.56 15.67
N LYS A 575 7.53 -6.68 16.18
CA LYS A 575 8.87 -7.17 15.84
C LYS A 575 8.93 -7.81 14.45
N VAL A 576 7.90 -8.52 14.04
CA VAL A 576 7.77 -9.10 12.68
C VAL A 576 7.63 -7.98 11.63
N ARG A 577 6.88 -6.92 11.90
CA ARG A 577 6.79 -5.72 11.05
C ARG A 577 8.15 -4.99 10.85
N ALA A 578 9.06 -5.12 11.79
CA ALA A 578 10.39 -4.53 11.73
C ALA A 578 11.44 -5.40 11.01
N GLY A 579 11.03 -6.45 10.28
CA GLY A 579 11.93 -7.32 9.51
C GLY A 579 12.53 -8.48 10.34
N GLY A 580 11.76 -9.01 11.26
CA GLY A 580 12.26 -10.02 12.20
C GLY A 580 12.01 -11.48 11.83
N ASP A 581 12.78 -12.30 12.46
CA ASP A 581 13.15 -13.69 12.36
C ASP A 581 11.97 -14.70 12.47
N ILE A 582 11.97 -15.70 11.59
CA ILE A 582 11.02 -16.84 11.53
C ILE A 582 11.02 -17.67 12.86
N LYS A 583 12.12 -17.72 13.60
CA LYS A 583 12.18 -18.40 14.92
C LYS A 583 11.21 -17.78 15.95
N LYS A 584 10.93 -16.47 15.85
CA LYS A 584 9.98 -15.79 16.74
C LYS A 584 8.52 -16.09 16.40
N MET A 585 8.23 -16.53 15.17
CA MET A 585 6.93 -17.05 14.77
C MET A 585 6.57 -18.36 15.51
N LYS A 586 7.53 -19.26 15.73
CA LYS A 586 7.31 -20.50 16.52
C LYS A 586 6.90 -20.20 17.96
N THR A 587 7.54 -19.24 18.60
CA THR A 587 7.20 -18.83 19.99
C THR A 587 5.80 -18.21 20.05
N LEU A 588 5.40 -17.48 19.02
CA LEU A 588 4.07 -16.88 18.92
C LEU A 588 3.01 -17.97 18.72
N LYS A 589 3.28 -18.98 17.88
CA LYS A 589 2.41 -20.15 17.69
C LYS A 589 2.16 -20.89 19.03
N GLN A 590 3.20 -21.16 19.79
CA GLN A 590 3.08 -21.82 21.10
C GLN A 590 2.28 -21.00 22.12
N GLN A 591 2.40 -19.67 22.10
CA GLN A 591 1.60 -18.79 22.95
C GLN A 591 0.12 -18.74 22.54
N LEU A 592 -0.15 -18.85 21.24
CA LEU A 592 -1.51 -18.92 20.70
C LEU A 592 -2.15 -20.28 21.01
N GLU A 593 -1.41 -21.38 20.94
CA GLU A 593 -1.86 -22.70 21.35
C GLU A 593 -2.21 -22.73 22.84
N LYS A 594 -1.43 -22.08 23.71
CA LYS A 594 -1.77 -21.90 25.13
C LYS A 594 -3.04 -21.07 25.33
N LEU A 595 -3.26 -20.04 24.49
CA LEU A 595 -4.47 -19.23 24.56
C LEU A 595 -5.72 -20.05 24.14
N ASN A 596 -5.57 -20.95 23.18
CA ASN A 596 -6.63 -21.85 22.72
C ASN A 596 -7.02 -22.85 23.82
N SER A 597 -6.05 -23.40 24.53
CA SER A 597 -6.29 -24.35 25.63
C SER A 597 -7.11 -23.75 26.80
N ILE A 598 -7.05 -22.45 27.00
CA ILE A 598 -7.84 -21.73 28.03
C ILE A 598 -9.15 -21.13 27.46
N GLY A 599 -9.57 -21.50 26.26
CA GLY A 599 -10.82 -21.05 25.64
C GLY A 599 -10.84 -19.58 25.19
N GLY A 600 -9.70 -18.88 25.35
CA GLY A 600 -9.58 -17.44 25.00
C GLY A 600 -9.62 -17.15 23.50
N LEU A 601 -9.28 -18.14 22.68
CA LEU A 601 -9.23 -17.99 21.23
C LEU A 601 -10.56 -18.18 20.49
N LYS A 602 -11.55 -18.78 21.12
CA LYS A 602 -12.91 -18.84 20.57
C LYS A 602 -13.49 -17.45 20.28
N LYS A 603 -12.88 -16.39 20.80
CA LYS A 603 -13.26 -14.98 20.62
C LYS A 603 -12.39 -14.20 19.64
N ILE A 604 -11.27 -14.75 19.17
CA ILE A 604 -10.36 -14.08 18.23
C ILE A 604 -10.60 -14.67 16.83
N VAL A 605 -11.09 -13.86 15.93
CA VAL A 605 -11.36 -14.25 14.54
C VAL A 605 -10.19 -13.80 13.68
N PRO A 606 -9.50 -14.70 12.96
CA PRO A 606 -8.51 -14.29 11.97
C PRO A 606 -9.24 -13.71 10.78
N VAL A 607 -9.03 -12.43 10.53
CA VAL A 607 -9.71 -11.71 9.48
C VAL A 607 -8.66 -11.06 8.59
N GLU A 608 -8.54 -11.51 7.34
CA GLU A 608 -7.69 -10.84 6.34
C GLU A 608 -8.21 -9.43 6.06
N GLY A 609 -9.50 -9.24 6.22
CA GLY A 609 -10.17 -7.99 6.00
C GLY A 609 -11.64 -8.04 6.37
N VAL A 610 -12.34 -6.98 6.06
CA VAL A 610 -13.79 -6.87 6.21
C VAL A 610 -14.45 -6.65 4.87
N VAL A 611 -15.63 -7.26 4.69
CA VAL A 611 -16.51 -7.10 3.54
C VAL A 611 -17.73 -6.30 3.97
N PHE A 612 -18.11 -5.31 3.19
CA PHE A 612 -19.21 -4.41 3.49
C PHE A 612 -19.92 -3.95 2.21
N LYS A 613 -21.17 -3.49 2.34
CA LYS A 613 -21.91 -2.85 1.26
C LYS A 613 -21.91 -1.33 1.36
N TYR A 614 -21.82 -0.67 0.20
CA TYR A 614 -21.95 0.76 0.05
C TYR A 614 -22.57 1.10 -1.31
N LYS A 615 -23.68 1.84 -1.31
CA LYS A 615 -24.48 2.14 -2.52
C LYS A 615 -24.88 0.87 -3.30
N GLY A 616 -25.27 -0.18 -2.58
CA GLY A 616 -25.72 -1.45 -3.15
C GLY A 616 -24.62 -2.33 -3.74
N LYS A 617 -23.35 -1.95 -3.67
CA LYS A 617 -22.21 -2.75 -4.15
C LYS A 617 -21.36 -3.25 -2.98
N THR A 618 -20.81 -4.44 -3.14
CA THR A 618 -19.94 -5.08 -2.14
C THR A 618 -18.47 -4.68 -2.34
N TYR A 619 -17.83 -4.23 -1.27
CA TYR A 619 -16.43 -3.86 -1.23
C TYR A 619 -15.69 -4.56 -0.08
N LYS A 620 -14.36 -4.56 -0.17
CA LYS A 620 -13.49 -5.07 0.89
C LYS A 620 -12.52 -4.00 1.40
N PHE A 621 -12.22 -4.07 2.70
CA PHE A 621 -11.00 -3.54 3.27
C PHE A 621 -10.06 -4.70 3.59
N THR A 622 -8.83 -4.62 3.13
CA THR A 622 -7.75 -5.55 3.53
C THR A 622 -6.68 -4.75 4.26
N GLY A 623 -6.07 -5.33 5.29
CA GLY A 623 -5.01 -4.72 6.06
C GLY A 623 -3.66 -5.40 5.81
N ALA A 624 -2.56 -4.75 6.21
CA ALA A 624 -1.21 -5.33 6.18
C ALA A 624 -0.99 -6.34 7.34
N PHE A 625 -1.98 -7.22 7.57
CA PHE A 625 -2.03 -8.14 8.71
C PHE A 625 -1.57 -9.57 8.40
N ALA A 626 -1.10 -9.82 7.19
CA ALA A 626 -0.73 -11.16 6.75
C ALA A 626 0.02 -12.02 7.82
N PRO A 627 1.05 -11.53 8.51
CA PRO A 627 1.76 -12.35 9.50
C PRO A 627 0.96 -12.66 10.77
N VAL A 628 0.07 -11.74 11.19
CA VAL A 628 -0.77 -11.95 12.40
C VAL A 628 -1.95 -12.84 12.09
N ASN A 629 -2.52 -12.70 10.90
CA ASN A 629 -3.65 -13.50 10.44
C ASN A 629 -3.24 -14.93 10.09
N GLN A 630 -2.03 -15.17 9.55
CA GLN A 630 -1.47 -16.51 9.38
C GLN A 630 -1.44 -17.28 10.71
N ILE A 631 -1.07 -16.60 11.77
CA ILE A 631 -0.97 -17.20 13.11
C ILE A 631 -2.36 -17.43 13.71
N LEU A 632 -3.28 -16.48 13.49
CA LEU A 632 -4.64 -16.56 14.02
C LEU A 632 -5.52 -17.55 13.23
N GLY A 633 -5.25 -17.76 11.93
CA GLY A 633 -5.93 -18.74 11.08
C GLY A 633 -5.73 -20.18 11.55
N LEU A 634 -4.57 -20.52 12.09
CA LEU A 634 -4.27 -21.84 12.67
C LEU A 634 -5.12 -22.17 13.92
N VAL A 635 -5.81 -21.19 14.48
CA VAL A 635 -6.38 -21.28 15.82
C VAL A 635 -7.90 -21.11 15.88
N SER A 636 -8.57 -20.70 14.79
CA SER A 636 -9.95 -20.20 14.85
C SER A 636 -11.03 -21.10 14.28
N PHE A 637 -10.72 -22.27 13.79
CA PHE A 637 -11.74 -23.17 13.19
C PHE A 637 -11.85 -24.49 13.92
#